data_008cac2637ae70c0de707fe4cbe6d6d0
#
_entry.id   008cac2637ae70c0de707fe4cbe6d6d0
#
_cell.length_a   1.000
_cell.length_b   1.000
_cell.length_c   1.000
_cell.angle_alpha   90.00
_cell.angle_beta   90.00
_cell.angle_gamma   90.00
#
_symmetry.space_group_name_H-M   'P 1'
#
loop_
_entity.id
_entity.type
_entity.pdbx_description
1 polymer ?
#
loop_
_entity_poly.entity_id
_entity_poly.type
_entity_poly.pdbx_seq_one_letter_code
_entity_poly.pdbx_strand_id
1 'polypeptide(L)'
;MASGGGTDCETNSPVIEARGLGFSHRGTGTRQLAGITCDIPAGSRVAVMGAAGAGMSTFAMTLNGLVPHHHPGDLYGQLRVAGIATHETTPPSLVRVVGLVSQNPEAQVMERLVIDDVATGPANLGLGRDEVLSRARRALEEVGLAGLADRETATLSGGQLQRLAIAGALAMEPQILVLDDPTSALDPEGAATVRRIVADLSAAGRTVVMVDHDPDAVAAWADLLLVLEEGKLAYFGAPGAFLDDERRVAAAGIHPRHRCRGGVPERPEPQTPPVLEAIDLTHRYPSGVLALDGVDVTIHRGEFVALLGGNGAGKTTLAKHFAGLLEPTSGTVRSHAERVGFVFQNPDHQIFANTVLDEAAFGPRNAGLPGPEVAERTGRALKRVGLGDVAGLHPLRLGRGDRQRLAVASALTMNPDVLILDEPTTGLDWRGTEALMGLLTDLNRDGTTIVMITHDLPLAARHASRTVTLPAPVPEIAPKDPGNATAGRSGFDVRSKLMALTAVVAATFLASAPLVHLGLAALTAGALVRVRGMRGLWGLLAPMLPVLALVFGFAAIAPGGIGYASTLVLRLVTMLCSTAALLATTPAERFTTLMRTLRLPNPLVFVCTTALRFIPTLRRRSRQITEAQRVRGAHIDSRGPVRRVLAHAAIMVPLLTSGIRMSEDLAAAMISRGYGITRHPTRLHDLHWTWRDTLLALVSAALPLLAVAAG
;
A
#
# COMPACT_ATOMS: atom_id res chain seq x y z
N MET A 1 40.57 17.78 52.72
CA MET A 1 41.05 17.98 51.37
C MET A 1 40.44 16.86 50.54
N ALA A 2 39.33 17.02 49.98
CA ALA A 2 38.96 17.63 48.70
C ALA A 2 39.56 16.81 47.56
N SER A 3 38.73 16.10 46.87
CA SER A 3 38.59 16.19 45.43
C SER A 3 37.40 15.34 44.97
N GLY A 4 36.27 16.00 44.82
CA GLY A 4 35.23 15.58 43.93
C GLY A 4 35.70 15.83 42.52
N GLY A 5 35.71 14.87 41.69
CA GLY A 5 35.96 14.88 40.26
C GLY A 5 34.86 14.10 39.58
N GLY A 6 33.91 14.70 39.14
CA GLY A 6 33.38 14.97 37.83
C GLY A 6 33.16 13.74 37.01
N THR A 7 31.92 13.18 37.04
CA THR A 7 31.37 12.20 36.07
C THR A 7 30.21 12.84 35.34
N ASP A 8 30.48 13.98 34.64
CA ASP A 8 29.47 14.68 33.84
C ASP A 8 29.90 14.91 32.39
N CYS A 9 30.61 13.96 31.74
CA CYS A 9 31.13 14.18 30.39
C CYS A 9 30.88 13.04 29.39
N GLU A 10 30.02 12.05 29.68
CA GLU A 10 29.79 10.94 28.73
C GLU A 10 28.49 10.99 27.95
N THR A 11 27.57 11.94 28.20
CA THR A 11 26.23 11.96 27.59
C THR A 11 26.11 12.82 26.32
N ASN A 12 27.18 13.41 25.76
CA ASN A 12 27.09 14.37 24.67
C ASN A 12 27.91 14.02 23.42
N SER A 13 28.31 12.76 23.24
CA SER A 13 28.99 12.34 22.02
C SER A 13 27.99 12.22 20.87
N PRO A 14 28.27 12.77 19.65
CA PRO A 14 27.37 12.68 18.54
C PRO A 14 27.24 11.21 18.09
N VAL A 15 25.99 10.76 17.89
CA VAL A 15 25.70 9.42 17.39
C VAL A 15 25.59 9.42 15.87
N ILE A 16 25.32 10.59 15.25
CA ILE A 16 25.35 10.80 13.81
C ILE A 16 26.23 11.99 13.53
N GLU A 17 27.26 11.81 12.71
CA GLU A 17 28.20 12.83 12.29
C GLU A 17 28.22 12.94 10.76
N ALA A 18 27.81 14.07 10.23
CA ALA A 18 27.89 14.40 8.81
C ALA A 18 28.91 15.50 8.57
N ARG A 19 29.83 15.32 7.62
CA ARG A 19 30.85 16.27 7.23
C ARG A 19 30.86 16.46 5.73
N GLY A 20 30.28 17.56 5.27
CA GLY A 20 30.16 17.87 3.85
C GLY A 20 29.38 16.82 3.05
N LEU A 21 28.43 16.13 3.69
CA LEU A 21 27.66 15.06 3.08
C LEU A 21 26.91 15.56 1.83
N GLY A 22 27.11 14.88 0.71
CA GLY A 22 26.43 15.13 -0.54
C GLY A 22 26.11 13.85 -1.28
N PHE A 23 25.08 13.86 -2.11
CA PHE A 23 24.68 12.72 -2.92
C PHE A 23 24.08 13.16 -4.25
N SER A 24 24.40 12.44 -5.33
CA SER A 24 23.76 12.59 -6.63
C SER A 24 23.40 11.22 -7.22
N HIS A 25 22.17 11.08 -7.70
CA HIS A 25 21.76 9.86 -8.41
C HIS A 25 22.48 9.71 -9.73
N ARG A 26 22.82 8.49 -10.14
CA ARG A 26 23.40 8.22 -11.46
C ARG A 26 22.53 8.74 -12.58
N GLY A 27 23.11 9.54 -13.46
CA GLY A 27 22.45 10.02 -14.69
C GLY A 27 21.52 11.23 -14.52
N THR A 28 21.40 11.82 -13.32
CA THR A 28 20.54 13.01 -13.13
C THR A 28 21.30 14.32 -13.21
N GLY A 29 22.63 14.33 -13.02
CA GLY A 29 23.45 15.54 -13.01
C GLY A 29 23.15 16.53 -11.88
N THR A 30 22.09 16.34 -11.14
CA THR A 30 21.64 17.18 -10.02
C THR A 30 22.03 16.54 -8.69
N ARG A 31 22.56 17.35 -7.77
CA ARG A 31 22.85 16.90 -6.41
C ARG A 31 21.57 16.92 -5.58
N GLN A 32 21.17 15.76 -5.06
CA GLN A 32 20.05 15.63 -4.14
C GLN A 32 20.41 16.07 -2.71
N LEU A 33 21.68 15.89 -2.32
CA LEU A 33 22.24 16.43 -1.08
C LEU A 33 23.55 17.13 -1.42
N ALA A 34 23.83 18.28 -0.77
CA ALA A 34 24.97 19.10 -1.09
C ALA A 34 25.59 19.76 0.16
N GLY A 35 26.65 19.16 0.68
CA GLY A 35 27.50 19.76 1.70
C GLY A 35 26.88 19.85 3.11
N ILE A 36 26.04 18.89 3.49
CA ILE A 36 25.41 18.84 4.82
C ILE A 36 26.50 18.55 5.88
N THR A 37 26.56 19.43 6.88
CA THR A 37 27.46 19.26 8.03
C THR A 37 26.65 19.46 9.31
N CYS A 38 26.49 18.40 10.11
CA CYS A 38 25.78 18.44 11.39
C CYS A 38 26.21 17.32 12.31
N ASP A 39 26.05 17.51 13.61
CA ASP A 39 26.30 16.55 14.68
C ASP A 39 25.01 16.32 15.46
N ILE A 40 24.48 15.09 15.47
CA ILE A 40 23.26 14.73 16.18
C ILE A 40 23.67 13.97 17.44
N PRO A 41 23.35 14.50 18.64
CA PRO A 41 23.65 13.84 19.92
C PRO A 41 22.84 12.55 20.12
N ALA A 42 23.36 11.62 20.89
CA ALA A 42 22.64 10.42 21.30
C ALA A 42 21.40 10.79 22.16
N GLY A 43 20.29 10.06 21.97
CA GLY A 43 19.04 10.26 22.71
C GLY A 43 18.20 11.47 22.26
N SER A 44 18.65 12.25 21.26
CA SER A 44 17.91 13.41 20.78
C SER A 44 16.76 13.07 19.83
N ARG A 45 15.72 13.91 19.82
CA ARG A 45 14.58 13.89 18.89
C ARG A 45 14.84 14.94 17.80
N VAL A 46 15.13 14.48 16.61
CA VAL A 46 15.47 15.34 15.48
C VAL A 46 14.34 15.34 14.47
N ALA A 47 13.78 16.50 14.20
CA ALA A 47 12.88 16.70 13.08
C ALA A 47 13.67 17.11 11.84
N VAL A 48 13.33 16.53 10.68
CA VAL A 48 13.85 16.94 9.38
C VAL A 48 12.70 17.53 8.58
N MET A 49 12.83 18.78 8.16
CA MET A 49 11.80 19.52 7.41
C MET A 49 12.37 20.12 6.13
N GLY A 50 11.49 20.46 5.20
CA GLY A 50 11.83 21.15 3.94
C GLY A 50 10.71 21.06 2.93
N ALA A 51 10.89 21.69 1.77
CA ALA A 51 9.98 21.56 0.64
C ALA A 51 10.02 20.13 0.04
N ALA A 52 8.98 19.78 -0.71
CA ALA A 52 8.97 18.54 -1.46
C ALA A 52 10.17 18.48 -2.43
N GLY A 53 10.94 17.38 -2.38
CA GLY A 53 12.15 17.23 -3.18
C GLY A 53 13.42 17.90 -2.59
N ALA A 54 13.35 18.48 -1.39
CA ALA A 54 14.51 19.07 -0.71
C ALA A 54 15.58 18.06 -0.27
N GLY A 55 15.34 16.76 -0.44
CA GLY A 55 16.32 15.70 -0.12
C GLY A 55 16.10 15.03 1.23
N MET A 56 15.00 15.29 1.94
CA MET A 56 14.73 14.73 3.27
C MET A 56 14.76 13.21 3.32
N SER A 57 13.99 12.53 2.46
CA SER A 57 14.01 11.06 2.36
C SER A 57 15.37 10.51 1.94
N THR A 58 16.10 11.23 1.06
CA THR A 58 17.44 10.84 0.66
C THR A 58 18.38 10.92 1.87
N PHE A 59 18.31 11.98 2.68
CA PHE A 59 19.05 12.09 3.93
C PHE A 59 18.71 10.94 4.89
N ALA A 60 17.42 10.64 5.10
CA ALA A 60 16.98 9.52 5.93
C ALA A 60 17.58 8.17 5.45
N MET A 61 17.57 7.91 4.14
CA MET A 61 18.14 6.69 3.54
C MET A 61 19.66 6.62 3.60
N THR A 62 20.39 7.77 3.70
CA THR A 62 21.84 7.72 3.91
C THR A 62 22.21 7.18 5.29
N LEU A 63 21.35 7.42 6.31
CA LEU A 63 21.61 7.02 7.70
C LEU A 63 21.63 5.49 7.88
N ASN A 64 20.84 4.74 7.10
CA ASN A 64 20.82 3.28 7.14
C ASN A 64 21.60 2.61 6.00
N GLY A 65 22.27 3.41 5.15
CA GLY A 65 23.10 2.93 4.04
C GLY A 65 22.32 2.45 2.81
N LEU A 66 20.99 2.61 2.72
CA LEU A 66 20.27 2.35 1.47
C LEU A 66 20.76 3.25 0.34
N VAL A 67 21.14 4.47 0.66
CA VAL A 67 21.91 5.36 -0.21
C VAL A 67 23.37 5.30 0.27
N PRO A 68 24.37 4.98 -0.60
CA PRO A 68 24.28 4.78 -2.06
C PRO A 68 24.09 3.32 -2.50
N HIS A 69 23.97 2.35 -1.59
CA HIS A 69 24.11 0.93 -1.92
C HIS A 69 22.90 0.33 -2.66
N HIS A 70 21.67 0.71 -2.29
CA HIS A 70 20.45 0.25 -2.96
C HIS A 70 20.00 1.26 -4.02
N HIS A 71 20.11 2.53 -3.73
CA HIS A 71 19.88 3.61 -4.69
C HIS A 71 21.24 4.10 -5.23
N PRO A 72 21.67 3.62 -6.43
CA PRO A 72 23.03 3.87 -6.92
C PRO A 72 23.24 5.33 -7.25
N GLY A 73 24.38 5.86 -6.80
CA GLY A 73 24.80 7.24 -7.01
C GLY A 73 26.15 7.51 -6.40
N ASP A 74 26.60 8.76 -6.53
CA ASP A 74 27.86 9.20 -6.00
C ASP A 74 27.64 9.91 -4.67
N LEU A 75 28.24 9.36 -3.59
CA LEU A 75 28.23 9.94 -2.25
C LEU A 75 29.51 10.74 -2.06
N TYR A 76 29.38 11.95 -1.53
CA TYR A 76 30.46 12.88 -1.26
C TYR A 76 30.51 13.19 0.24
N GLY A 77 31.72 13.58 0.74
CA GLY A 77 31.89 13.85 2.15
C GLY A 77 31.93 12.60 3.01
N GLN A 78 31.64 12.75 4.30
CA GLN A 78 31.65 11.65 5.26
C GLN A 78 30.35 11.62 6.07
N LEU A 79 29.85 10.42 6.32
CA LEU A 79 28.74 10.17 7.23
C LEU A 79 29.11 9.00 8.14
N ARG A 80 29.11 9.26 9.45
CA ARG A 80 29.27 8.22 10.49
C ARG A 80 27.97 8.10 11.30
N VAL A 81 27.56 6.87 11.53
CA VAL A 81 26.37 6.55 12.32
C VAL A 81 26.79 5.54 13.38
N ALA A 82 26.67 5.91 14.65
CA ALA A 82 27.25 5.19 15.79
C ALA A 82 28.72 4.79 15.56
N GLY A 83 29.50 5.70 15.05
CA GLY A 83 30.93 5.49 14.72
C GLY A 83 31.21 4.70 13.43
N ILE A 84 30.18 4.14 12.78
CA ILE A 84 30.31 3.34 11.56
C ILE A 84 30.22 4.26 10.33
N ALA A 85 31.21 4.22 9.44
CA ALA A 85 31.17 4.95 8.17
C ALA A 85 30.20 4.27 7.19
N THR A 86 29.12 4.97 6.79
CA THR A 86 28.03 4.36 6.02
C THR A 86 28.41 3.96 4.60
N HIS A 87 29.41 4.63 4.00
CA HIS A 87 29.88 4.34 2.64
C HIS A 87 30.85 3.15 2.55
N GLU A 88 31.47 2.79 3.68
CA GLU A 88 32.42 1.66 3.76
C GLU A 88 31.74 0.36 4.22
N THR A 89 30.48 0.47 4.64
CA THR A 89 29.76 -0.61 5.32
C THR A 89 28.48 -0.96 4.54
N THR A 90 28.20 -2.25 4.38
CA THR A 90 26.98 -2.69 3.72
C THR A 90 25.73 -2.40 4.56
N PRO A 91 24.56 -2.10 3.94
CA PRO A 91 23.33 -1.83 4.67
C PRO A 91 22.97 -2.89 5.74
N PRO A 92 23.17 -4.21 5.50
CA PRO A 92 22.92 -5.24 6.51
C PRO A 92 23.69 -5.06 7.82
N SER A 93 24.85 -4.43 7.80
CA SER A 93 25.64 -4.17 9.02
C SER A 93 25.08 -3.01 9.83
N LEU A 94 24.48 -2.01 9.17
CA LEU A 94 23.87 -0.83 9.80
C LEU A 94 22.50 -1.12 10.41
N VAL A 95 21.81 -2.15 9.94
CA VAL A 95 20.46 -2.52 10.40
C VAL A 95 20.39 -2.84 11.90
N ARG A 96 21.49 -3.29 12.51
CA ARG A 96 21.58 -3.51 13.97
C ARG A 96 21.60 -2.21 14.77
N VAL A 97 21.94 -1.12 14.12
CA VAL A 97 22.14 0.19 14.74
C VAL A 97 21.02 1.15 14.35
N VAL A 98 20.57 1.10 13.09
CA VAL A 98 19.56 2.01 12.53
C VAL A 98 18.35 1.22 12.05
N GLY A 99 17.21 1.47 12.66
CA GLY A 99 15.92 1.06 12.15
C GLY A 99 15.35 2.14 11.23
N LEU A 100 14.94 1.79 10.01
CA LEU A 100 14.29 2.70 9.08
C LEU A 100 12.85 2.30 8.81
N VAL A 101 11.95 3.27 8.93
CA VAL A 101 10.54 3.17 8.51
C VAL A 101 10.34 4.16 7.37
N SER A 102 10.01 3.66 6.18
CA SER A 102 9.79 4.48 4.99
C SER A 102 8.38 5.05 4.93
N GLN A 103 8.18 6.03 4.06
CA GLN A 103 6.92 6.76 3.87
C GLN A 103 5.71 5.85 3.52
N ASN A 104 5.94 4.71 2.84
CA ASN A 104 4.89 3.78 2.45
C ASN A 104 4.89 2.53 3.33
N PRO A 105 4.04 2.43 4.36
CA PRO A 105 4.02 1.28 5.26
C PRO A 105 3.53 -0.01 4.56
N GLU A 106 2.65 0.10 3.55
CA GLU A 106 2.17 -1.08 2.81
C GLU A 106 3.30 -1.82 2.08
N ALA A 107 4.29 -1.07 1.59
CA ALA A 107 5.45 -1.65 0.90
C ALA A 107 6.42 -2.34 1.87
N GLN A 108 6.38 -2.00 3.16
CA GLN A 108 7.25 -2.59 4.19
C GLN A 108 6.73 -3.86 4.82
N VAL A 109 5.45 -4.17 4.65
CA VAL A 109 4.86 -5.42 5.16
C VAL A 109 5.35 -6.59 4.33
N MET A 110 5.90 -7.63 4.95
CA MET A 110 6.51 -8.80 4.30
C MET A 110 5.74 -10.10 4.52
N GLU A 111 5.03 -10.21 5.63
CA GLU A 111 4.36 -11.44 6.03
C GLU A 111 2.85 -11.25 6.16
N ARG A 112 2.11 -12.36 6.14
CA ARG A 112 0.65 -12.33 6.19
C ARG A 112 0.11 -12.03 7.59
N LEU A 113 0.75 -12.56 8.62
CA LEU A 113 0.37 -12.33 10.01
C LEU A 113 1.20 -11.20 10.63
N VAL A 114 0.57 -10.43 11.49
CA VAL A 114 1.19 -9.30 12.18
C VAL A 114 2.44 -9.73 12.97
N ILE A 115 2.32 -10.81 13.74
CA ILE A 115 3.46 -11.29 14.55
C ILE A 115 4.63 -11.77 13.67
N ASP A 116 4.34 -12.44 12.55
CA ASP A 116 5.37 -12.96 11.65
C ASP A 116 6.10 -11.81 10.94
N ASP A 117 5.37 -10.74 10.58
CA ASP A 117 5.96 -9.56 9.95
C ASP A 117 6.97 -8.86 10.87
N VAL A 118 6.61 -8.67 12.13
CA VAL A 118 7.50 -8.07 13.15
C VAL A 118 8.69 -8.99 13.45
N ALA A 119 8.48 -10.29 13.47
CA ALA A 119 9.51 -11.29 13.74
C ALA A 119 10.55 -11.44 12.60
N THR A 120 10.25 -10.96 11.38
CA THR A 120 11.12 -11.11 10.20
C THR A 120 12.50 -10.51 10.41
N GLY A 121 12.61 -9.30 10.97
CA GLY A 121 13.89 -8.64 11.25
C GLY A 121 14.77 -9.45 12.20
N PRO A 122 14.34 -9.73 13.42
CA PRO A 122 15.08 -10.57 14.37
C PRO A 122 15.45 -11.94 13.84
N ALA A 123 14.56 -12.57 13.04
CA ALA A 123 14.84 -13.86 12.38
C ALA A 123 15.98 -13.75 11.35
N ASN A 124 16.04 -12.66 10.58
CA ASN A 124 17.12 -12.37 9.64
C ASN A 124 18.46 -12.10 10.34
N LEU A 125 18.43 -11.61 11.59
CA LEU A 125 19.62 -11.48 12.42
C LEU A 125 20.18 -12.83 12.93
N GLY A 126 19.42 -13.92 12.77
CA GLY A 126 19.82 -15.26 13.19
C GLY A 126 19.64 -15.51 14.70
N LEU A 127 18.77 -14.75 15.38
CA LEU A 127 18.45 -14.93 16.78
C LEU A 127 17.67 -16.23 16.99
N GLY A 128 17.75 -16.80 18.21
CA GLY A 128 16.96 -17.99 18.57
C GLY A 128 15.45 -17.72 18.49
N ARG A 129 14.65 -18.76 18.22
CA ARG A 129 13.19 -18.64 18.00
C ARG A 129 12.46 -17.94 19.15
N ASP A 130 12.79 -18.31 20.38
CA ASP A 130 12.13 -17.74 21.57
C ASP A 130 12.46 -16.26 21.74
N GLU A 131 13.69 -15.88 21.46
CA GLU A 131 14.13 -14.48 21.47
C GLU A 131 13.45 -13.69 20.35
N VAL A 132 13.35 -14.24 19.14
CA VAL A 132 12.64 -13.63 18.02
C VAL A 132 11.19 -13.32 18.38
N LEU A 133 10.47 -14.31 18.95
CA LEU A 133 9.08 -14.13 19.34
C LEU A 133 8.91 -13.18 20.53
N SER A 134 9.86 -13.21 21.49
CA SER A 134 9.87 -12.29 22.63
C SER A 134 10.02 -10.84 22.17
N ARG A 135 11.00 -10.56 21.31
CA ARG A 135 11.22 -9.21 20.73
C ARG A 135 10.02 -8.73 19.90
N ALA A 136 9.46 -9.62 19.07
CA ALA A 136 8.30 -9.29 18.26
C ALA A 136 7.08 -8.92 19.12
N ARG A 137 6.79 -9.67 20.19
CA ARG A 137 5.68 -9.37 21.11
C ARG A 137 5.89 -8.04 21.84
N ARG A 138 7.09 -7.81 22.37
CA ARG A 138 7.45 -6.55 23.04
C ARG A 138 7.29 -5.36 22.12
N ALA A 139 7.79 -5.45 20.87
CA ALA A 139 7.61 -4.39 19.90
C ALA A 139 6.14 -4.13 19.54
N LEU A 140 5.30 -5.18 19.48
CA LEU A 140 3.85 -5.03 19.29
C LEU A 140 3.17 -4.37 20.50
N GLU A 141 3.62 -4.65 21.71
CA GLU A 141 3.14 -3.98 22.94
C GLU A 141 3.51 -2.50 22.93
N GLU A 142 4.77 -2.15 22.60
CA GLU A 142 5.26 -0.76 22.51
C GLU A 142 4.42 0.10 21.54
N VAL A 143 3.93 -0.48 20.43
CA VAL A 143 3.10 0.23 19.46
C VAL A 143 1.58 0.05 19.64
N GLY A 144 1.15 -0.67 20.67
CA GLY A 144 -0.28 -0.91 20.98
C GLY A 144 -0.98 -1.82 19.96
N LEU A 145 -0.29 -2.83 19.42
CA LEU A 145 -0.82 -3.82 18.48
C LEU A 145 -0.82 -5.26 19.05
N ALA A 146 -0.54 -5.46 20.32
CA ALA A 146 -0.44 -6.80 20.93
C ALA A 146 -1.69 -7.66 20.72
N GLY A 147 -2.90 -7.08 20.82
CA GLY A 147 -4.16 -7.78 20.58
C GLY A 147 -4.43 -8.18 19.12
N LEU A 148 -3.58 -7.75 18.18
CA LEU A 148 -3.70 -8.02 16.75
C LEU A 148 -2.61 -8.97 16.22
N ALA A 149 -1.82 -9.59 17.10
CA ALA A 149 -0.66 -10.41 16.74
C ALA A 149 -1.00 -11.51 15.70
N ASP A 150 -2.11 -12.20 15.87
CA ASP A 150 -2.56 -13.29 15.00
C ASP A 150 -3.44 -12.84 13.82
N ARG A 151 -3.60 -11.51 13.65
CA ARG A 151 -4.43 -10.95 12.58
C ARG A 151 -3.67 -10.88 11.26
N GLU A 152 -4.41 -10.95 10.15
CA GLU A 152 -3.83 -10.75 8.82
C GLU A 152 -3.47 -9.28 8.57
N THR A 153 -2.26 -9.02 8.13
CA THR A 153 -1.74 -7.69 7.82
C THR A 153 -2.60 -6.95 6.78
N ALA A 154 -3.16 -7.70 5.83
CA ALA A 154 -4.04 -7.17 4.79
C ALA A 154 -5.38 -6.59 5.32
N THR A 155 -5.75 -6.88 6.58
CA THR A 155 -6.97 -6.39 7.22
C THR A 155 -6.74 -5.19 8.15
N LEU A 156 -5.49 -4.73 8.26
CA LEU A 156 -5.13 -3.59 9.09
C LEU A 156 -5.51 -2.27 8.40
N SER A 157 -5.88 -1.27 9.22
CA SER A 157 -6.03 0.11 8.76
C SER A 157 -4.67 0.75 8.45
N GLY A 158 -4.64 1.86 7.71
CA GLY A 158 -3.40 2.59 7.41
C GLY A 158 -2.59 2.95 8.65
N GLY A 159 -3.25 3.45 9.71
CA GLY A 159 -2.58 3.74 10.98
C GLY A 159 -2.07 2.49 11.73
N GLN A 160 -2.76 1.36 11.61
CA GLN A 160 -2.27 0.09 12.14
C GLN A 160 -1.08 -0.44 11.34
N LEU A 161 -1.09 -0.29 10.00
CA LEU A 161 0.04 -0.65 9.14
C LEU A 161 1.28 0.20 9.44
N GLN A 162 1.09 1.50 9.68
CA GLN A 162 2.19 2.38 10.09
C GLN A 162 2.82 1.92 11.40
N ARG A 163 2.00 1.64 12.42
CA ARG A 163 2.47 1.11 13.71
C ARG A 163 3.13 -0.26 13.57
N LEU A 164 2.64 -1.11 12.66
CA LEU A 164 3.26 -2.39 12.33
C LEU A 164 4.66 -2.19 11.73
N ALA A 165 4.83 -1.26 10.80
CA ALA A 165 6.14 -0.93 10.23
C ALA A 165 7.13 -0.45 11.30
N ILE A 166 6.66 0.39 12.24
CA ILE A 166 7.45 0.84 13.40
C ILE A 166 7.83 -0.35 14.29
N ALA A 167 6.88 -1.24 14.63
CA ALA A 167 7.15 -2.44 15.43
C ALA A 167 8.20 -3.34 14.76
N GLY A 168 8.12 -3.51 13.44
CA GLY A 168 9.11 -4.29 12.68
C GLY A 168 10.54 -3.74 12.75
N ALA A 169 10.69 -2.40 12.81
CA ALA A 169 11.97 -1.76 13.03
C ALA A 169 12.42 -1.90 14.50
N LEU A 170 11.51 -1.71 15.46
CA LEU A 170 11.79 -1.78 16.91
C LEU A 170 12.20 -3.17 17.37
N ALA A 171 11.64 -4.24 16.78
CA ALA A 171 11.98 -5.61 17.13
C ALA A 171 13.46 -5.96 16.92
N MET A 172 14.16 -5.17 16.11
CA MET A 172 15.60 -5.28 15.89
C MET A 172 16.43 -4.58 16.97
N GLU A 173 15.78 -3.83 17.88
CA GLU A 173 16.38 -3.06 18.99
C GLU A 173 17.46 -2.07 18.52
N PRO A 174 17.15 -1.21 17.52
CA PRO A 174 18.14 -0.24 17.02
C PRO A 174 18.41 0.87 18.05
N GLN A 175 19.63 1.44 18.01
CA GLN A 175 19.99 2.64 18.80
C GLN A 175 19.34 3.90 18.21
N ILE A 176 19.19 3.93 16.88
CA ILE A 176 18.66 5.07 16.12
C ILE A 176 17.43 4.59 15.34
N LEU A 177 16.32 5.28 15.50
CA LEU A 177 15.11 5.06 14.72
C LEU A 177 14.94 6.23 13.73
N VAL A 178 14.90 5.92 12.44
CA VAL A 178 14.65 6.87 11.36
C VAL A 178 13.24 6.63 10.81
N LEU A 179 12.42 7.67 10.82
CA LEU A 179 11.03 7.64 10.35
C LEU A 179 10.87 8.63 9.19
N ASP A 180 10.58 8.12 8.01
CA ASP A 180 10.39 8.97 6.83
C ASP A 180 8.89 9.26 6.64
N ASP A 181 8.45 10.44 7.06
CA ASP A 181 7.08 10.96 6.95
C ASP A 181 5.99 9.99 7.48
N PRO A 182 6.09 9.53 8.75
CA PRO A 182 5.24 8.46 9.28
C PRO A 182 3.81 8.92 9.59
N THR A 183 3.51 10.20 9.50
CA THR A 183 2.23 10.80 9.95
C THR A 183 1.36 11.34 8.82
N SER A 184 1.88 11.54 7.60
CA SER A 184 1.19 12.24 6.50
C SER A 184 -0.08 11.55 5.98
N ALA A 185 -0.19 10.23 6.12
CA ALA A 185 -1.37 9.46 5.70
C ALA A 185 -2.32 9.12 6.85
N LEU A 186 -2.08 9.71 8.04
CA LEU A 186 -2.84 9.42 9.25
C LEU A 186 -3.81 10.57 9.57
N ASP A 187 -4.92 10.20 10.20
CA ASP A 187 -5.78 11.18 10.84
C ASP A 187 -5.11 11.79 12.09
N PRO A 188 -5.60 12.88 12.64
CA PRO A 188 -4.98 13.57 13.77
C PRO A 188 -4.75 12.67 14.99
N GLU A 189 -5.65 11.71 15.25
CA GLU A 189 -5.53 10.75 16.38
C GLU A 189 -4.44 9.74 16.12
N GLY A 190 -4.37 9.19 14.91
CA GLY A 190 -3.31 8.28 14.48
C GLY A 190 -1.94 8.93 14.51
N ALA A 191 -1.83 10.17 14.03
CA ALA A 191 -0.61 10.97 14.07
C ALA A 191 -0.15 11.25 15.51
N ALA A 192 -1.08 11.64 16.40
CA ALA A 192 -0.80 11.83 17.83
C ALA A 192 -0.32 10.53 18.50
N THR A 193 -0.88 9.38 18.11
CA THR A 193 -0.44 8.08 18.62
C THR A 193 1.00 7.77 18.21
N VAL A 194 1.37 7.98 16.94
CA VAL A 194 2.75 7.78 16.46
C VAL A 194 3.72 8.71 17.20
N ARG A 195 3.37 9.99 17.36
CA ARG A 195 4.23 10.95 18.08
C ARG A 195 4.42 10.58 19.55
N ARG A 196 3.40 10.03 20.22
CA ARG A 196 3.53 9.51 21.57
C ARG A 196 4.50 8.32 21.63
N ILE A 197 4.40 7.37 20.70
CA ILE A 197 5.37 6.27 20.60
C ILE A 197 6.80 6.80 20.43
N VAL A 198 7.00 7.81 19.59
CA VAL A 198 8.30 8.47 19.39
C VAL A 198 8.81 9.09 20.70
N ALA A 199 7.94 9.76 21.47
CA ALA A 199 8.29 10.36 22.76
C ALA A 199 8.70 9.29 23.78
N ASP A 200 7.95 8.19 23.87
CA ASP A 200 8.22 7.07 24.79
C ASP A 200 9.57 6.40 24.45
N LEU A 201 9.87 6.23 23.15
CA LEU A 201 11.15 5.67 22.69
C LEU A 201 12.35 6.56 23.02
N SER A 202 12.19 7.87 22.85
CA SER A 202 13.22 8.84 23.22
C SER A 202 13.44 8.87 24.74
N ALA A 203 12.37 8.83 25.54
CA ALA A 203 12.48 8.73 26.99
C ALA A 203 13.23 7.46 27.45
N ALA A 204 13.18 6.40 26.65
CA ALA A 204 13.97 5.18 26.84
C ALA A 204 15.43 5.30 26.33
N GLY A 205 15.89 6.51 25.94
CA GLY A 205 17.27 6.80 25.55
C GLY A 205 17.60 6.54 24.06
N ARG A 206 16.61 6.24 23.21
CA ARG A 206 16.81 6.04 21.77
C ARG A 206 16.86 7.37 21.03
N THR A 207 17.76 7.49 20.05
CA THR A 207 17.79 8.64 19.14
C THR A 207 16.71 8.44 18.06
N VAL A 208 15.89 9.48 17.82
CA VAL A 208 14.85 9.45 16.79
C VAL A 208 15.08 10.56 15.79
N VAL A 209 15.16 10.21 14.50
CA VAL A 209 15.19 11.15 13.37
C VAL A 209 13.91 10.98 12.59
N MET A 210 13.07 12.00 12.52
CA MET A 210 11.77 11.92 11.86
C MET A 210 11.60 13.04 10.83
N VAL A 211 11.33 12.68 9.60
CA VAL A 211 10.84 13.61 8.59
C VAL A 211 9.38 13.92 8.92
N ASP A 212 9.05 15.17 9.11
CA ASP A 212 7.69 15.64 9.43
C ASP A 212 7.40 16.95 8.68
N HIS A 213 6.14 17.14 8.30
CA HIS A 213 5.67 18.32 7.57
C HIS A 213 4.81 19.24 8.42
N ASP A 214 4.49 18.87 9.67
CA ASP A 214 3.66 19.64 10.59
C ASP A 214 4.52 20.47 11.56
N PRO A 215 4.67 21.78 11.35
CA PRO A 215 5.54 22.63 12.16
C PRO A 215 5.05 22.80 13.59
N ASP A 216 3.72 22.73 13.84
CA ASP A 216 3.17 22.84 15.19
C ASP A 216 3.49 21.59 16.01
N ALA A 217 3.38 20.43 15.37
CA ALA A 217 3.79 19.19 15.99
C ALA A 217 5.29 19.16 16.24
N VAL A 218 6.13 19.50 15.24
CA VAL A 218 7.60 19.54 15.37
C VAL A 218 8.02 20.43 16.52
N ALA A 219 7.44 21.61 16.67
CA ALA A 219 7.71 22.51 17.78
C ALA A 219 7.41 21.90 19.17
N ALA A 220 6.48 20.95 19.22
CA ALA A 220 6.07 20.31 20.47
C ALA A 220 6.92 19.08 20.83
N TRP A 221 7.41 18.31 19.84
CA TRP A 221 8.07 17.02 20.11
C TRP A 221 9.58 17.03 19.87
N ALA A 222 10.13 17.87 18.98
CA ALA A 222 11.52 17.82 18.57
C ALA A 222 12.44 18.62 19.50
N ASP A 223 13.62 18.10 19.80
CA ASP A 223 14.69 18.81 20.50
C ASP A 223 15.55 19.62 19.49
N LEU A 224 15.75 19.06 18.30
CA LEU A 224 16.53 19.64 17.20
C LEU A 224 15.71 19.63 15.91
N LEU A 225 15.86 20.70 15.14
CA LEU A 225 15.30 20.84 13.79
C LEU A 225 16.42 20.96 12.77
N LEU A 226 16.35 20.11 11.73
CA LEU A 226 17.20 20.14 10.55
C LEU A 226 16.33 20.55 9.36
N VAL A 227 16.61 21.69 8.73
CA VAL A 227 15.88 22.16 7.55
C VAL A 227 16.76 22.02 6.32
N LEU A 228 16.21 21.36 5.29
CA LEU A 228 16.83 21.20 3.98
C LEU A 228 16.16 22.09 2.94
N GLU A 229 16.98 22.81 2.16
CA GLU A 229 16.55 23.58 0.99
C GLU A 229 17.42 23.17 -0.21
N GLU A 230 16.81 22.68 -1.27
CA GLU A 230 17.52 22.23 -2.49
C GLU A 230 18.73 21.31 -2.21
N GLY A 231 18.57 20.41 -1.25
CA GLY A 231 19.62 19.48 -0.83
C GLY A 231 20.69 20.05 0.10
N LYS A 232 20.59 21.31 0.50
CA LYS A 232 21.54 21.97 1.40
C LYS A 232 20.94 22.13 2.80
N LEU A 233 21.81 22.17 3.80
CA LEU A 233 21.43 22.47 5.17
C LEU A 233 21.20 23.97 5.31
N ALA A 234 19.91 24.37 5.45
CA ALA A 234 19.50 25.77 5.64
C ALA A 234 19.48 26.15 7.13
N TYR A 235 19.17 25.18 8.01
CA TYR A 235 19.12 25.40 9.46
C TYR A 235 19.39 24.10 10.21
N PHE A 236 20.10 24.22 11.35
CA PHE A 236 20.24 23.14 12.34
C PHE A 236 20.30 23.74 13.74
N GLY A 237 19.35 23.38 14.60
CA GLY A 237 19.26 23.93 15.97
C GLY A 237 17.87 23.76 16.59
N ALA A 238 17.56 24.52 17.65
CA ALA A 238 16.27 24.44 18.34
C ALA A 238 15.10 24.83 17.42
N PRO A 239 13.98 24.07 17.42
CA PRO A 239 12.84 24.30 16.50
C PRO A 239 12.28 25.73 16.56
N GLY A 240 12.07 26.30 17.76
CA GLY A 240 11.48 27.62 17.94
C GLY A 240 12.24 28.74 17.23
N ALA A 241 13.57 28.70 17.22
CA ALA A 241 14.41 29.72 16.57
C ALA A 241 14.21 29.79 15.03
N PHE A 242 13.66 28.76 14.41
CA PHE A 242 13.33 28.76 12.99
C PHE A 242 11.82 28.89 12.76
N LEU A 243 11.02 28.10 13.48
CA LEU A 243 9.57 27.97 13.23
C LEU A 243 8.75 29.20 13.67
N ASP A 244 9.31 30.08 14.50
CA ASP A 244 8.63 31.33 14.91
C ASP A 244 8.77 32.44 13.86
N ASP A 245 9.63 32.31 12.85
CA ASP A 245 9.76 33.22 11.71
C ASP A 245 8.93 32.70 10.52
N GLU A 246 7.69 33.13 10.40
CA GLU A 246 6.75 32.72 9.36
C GLU A 246 7.30 32.95 7.92
N ARG A 247 8.05 34.05 7.72
CA ARG A 247 8.62 34.38 6.41
C ARG A 247 9.69 33.33 6.00
N ARG A 248 10.55 32.97 6.95
CA ARG A 248 11.60 31.99 6.76
C ARG A 248 11.03 30.60 6.54
N VAL A 249 10.01 30.22 7.31
CA VAL A 249 9.27 28.95 7.17
C VAL A 249 8.62 28.85 5.79
N ALA A 250 7.90 29.88 5.35
CA ALA A 250 7.27 29.90 4.01
C ALA A 250 8.31 29.92 2.87
N ALA A 251 9.45 30.60 3.03
CA ALA A 251 10.54 30.61 2.05
C ALA A 251 11.15 29.21 1.88
N ALA A 252 11.26 28.45 2.97
CA ALA A 252 11.72 27.04 2.96
C ALA A 252 10.67 26.05 2.40
N GLY A 253 9.49 26.53 1.99
CA GLY A 253 8.40 25.69 1.47
C GLY A 253 7.68 24.87 2.55
N ILE A 254 7.86 25.21 3.81
CA ILE A 254 7.23 24.60 4.96
C ILE A 254 5.92 25.33 5.27
N HIS A 255 4.88 24.61 5.70
CA HIS A 255 3.63 25.25 6.13
C HIS A 255 3.88 26.19 7.31
N PRO A 256 3.40 27.45 7.27
CA PRO A 256 3.45 28.31 8.44
C PRO A 256 2.64 27.73 9.60
N ARG A 257 3.06 28.00 10.84
CA ARG A 257 2.31 27.56 12.03
C ARG A 257 0.90 28.16 12.05
N HIS A 258 -0.09 27.32 12.29
CA HIS A 258 -1.48 27.76 12.32
C HIS A 258 -1.80 28.43 13.67
N ARG A 259 -1.68 29.76 13.72
CA ARG A 259 -2.10 30.56 14.90
C ARG A 259 -3.62 30.77 14.99
N CYS A 260 -4.38 30.43 13.94
CA CYS A 260 -5.83 30.62 13.91
C CYS A 260 -6.55 29.42 14.54
N ARG A 261 -7.01 29.55 15.76
CA ARG A 261 -7.99 28.70 16.43
C ARG A 261 -9.44 29.02 16.02
N GLY A 262 -9.69 29.47 14.80
CA GLY A 262 -11.02 29.69 14.28
C GLY A 262 -11.65 28.37 13.86
N GLY A 263 -12.78 27.99 14.46
CA GLY A 263 -13.63 26.93 13.94
C GLY A 263 -14.09 27.28 12.52
N VAL A 264 -14.40 26.26 11.72
CA VAL A 264 -15.00 26.45 10.39
C VAL A 264 -16.32 27.21 10.57
N PRO A 265 -16.55 28.35 9.88
CA PRO A 265 -17.82 29.04 9.99
C PRO A 265 -18.94 28.13 9.47
N GLU A 266 -19.92 27.82 10.32
CA GLU A 266 -21.19 27.24 9.85
C GLU A 266 -21.90 28.33 9.03
N ARG A 267 -21.87 28.16 7.73
CA ARG A 267 -22.69 29.00 6.83
C ARG A 267 -24.02 28.27 6.60
N PRO A 268 -25.15 29.01 6.51
CA PRO A 268 -26.44 28.44 6.19
C PRO A 268 -26.39 27.73 4.84
N GLU A 269 -27.21 26.70 4.68
CA GLU A 269 -27.34 26.00 3.40
C GLU A 269 -27.68 26.96 2.27
N PRO A 270 -26.98 26.85 1.13
CA PRO A 270 -27.26 27.74 0.01
C PRO A 270 -28.64 27.45 -0.58
N GLN A 271 -29.32 28.49 -1.08
CA GLN A 271 -30.62 28.36 -1.75
C GLN A 271 -30.54 27.86 -3.20
N THR A 272 -29.35 27.44 -3.65
CA THR A 272 -29.15 26.88 -5.01
C THR A 272 -29.69 25.45 -5.07
N PRO A 273 -30.10 24.97 -6.27
CA PRO A 273 -30.64 23.61 -6.40
C PRO A 273 -29.58 22.54 -6.04
N PRO A 274 -30.02 21.41 -5.49
CA PRO A 274 -29.13 20.30 -5.20
C PRO A 274 -28.49 19.76 -6.48
N VAL A 275 -27.19 19.39 -6.41
CA VAL A 275 -26.45 18.78 -7.52
C VAL A 275 -26.11 17.32 -7.23
N LEU A 276 -25.86 16.97 -5.97
CA LEU A 276 -25.65 15.61 -5.49
C LEU A 276 -26.46 15.39 -4.21
N GLU A 277 -27.14 14.25 -4.13
CA GLU A 277 -27.94 13.87 -2.95
C GLU A 277 -27.67 12.41 -2.59
N ALA A 278 -27.43 12.14 -1.33
CA ALA A 278 -27.48 10.82 -0.72
C ALA A 278 -28.61 10.82 0.31
N ILE A 279 -29.51 9.85 0.23
CA ILE A 279 -30.71 9.74 1.09
C ILE A 279 -30.73 8.35 1.69
N ASP A 280 -30.65 8.26 3.02
CA ASP A 280 -30.60 7.02 3.80
C ASP A 280 -29.57 6.03 3.25
N LEU A 281 -28.41 6.57 2.83
CA LEU A 281 -27.38 5.80 2.11
C LEU A 281 -26.67 4.83 3.05
N THR A 282 -26.82 3.55 2.77
CA THR A 282 -26.07 2.48 3.44
C THR A 282 -25.22 1.72 2.43
N HIS A 283 -23.96 1.51 2.76
CA HIS A 283 -23.06 0.70 1.94
C HIS A 283 -22.28 -0.32 2.77
N ARG A 284 -22.46 -1.60 2.42
CA ARG A 284 -21.70 -2.73 2.98
C ARG A 284 -20.87 -3.38 1.88
N TYR A 285 -19.56 -3.41 2.07
CA TYR A 285 -18.66 -4.09 1.15
C TYR A 285 -18.84 -5.61 1.16
N PRO A 286 -18.48 -6.33 0.09
CA PRO A 286 -18.51 -7.80 0.04
C PRO A 286 -17.70 -8.50 1.14
N SER A 287 -16.74 -7.78 1.75
CA SER A 287 -15.99 -8.24 2.93
C SER A 287 -16.79 -8.23 4.23
N GLY A 288 -18.04 -7.74 4.22
CA GLY A 288 -18.89 -7.57 5.40
C GLY A 288 -18.70 -6.21 6.12
N VAL A 289 -17.73 -5.40 5.74
CA VAL A 289 -17.47 -4.10 6.36
C VAL A 289 -18.58 -3.12 6.01
N LEU A 290 -19.27 -2.59 7.03
CA LEU A 290 -20.22 -1.50 6.92
C LEU A 290 -19.44 -0.18 6.82
N ALA A 291 -19.53 0.49 5.68
CA ALA A 291 -18.79 1.72 5.42
C ALA A 291 -19.64 2.98 5.58
N LEU A 292 -20.93 2.89 5.28
CA LEU A 292 -21.91 3.95 5.46
C LEU A 292 -23.19 3.33 6.05
N ASP A 293 -23.85 4.02 6.96
CA ASP A 293 -25.04 3.57 7.66
C ASP A 293 -26.05 4.71 7.76
N GLY A 294 -27.09 4.70 6.90
CA GLY A 294 -28.17 5.67 6.90
C GLY A 294 -27.72 7.13 6.72
N VAL A 295 -26.80 7.39 5.80
CA VAL A 295 -26.18 8.71 5.63
C VAL A 295 -27.02 9.60 4.71
N ASP A 296 -27.39 10.80 5.21
CA ASP A 296 -28.05 11.87 4.45
C ASP A 296 -27.08 13.02 4.20
N VAL A 297 -26.81 13.33 2.91
CA VAL A 297 -25.95 14.44 2.50
C VAL A 297 -26.49 15.06 1.22
N THR A 298 -26.68 16.38 1.23
CA THR A 298 -27.03 17.17 0.05
C THR A 298 -25.93 18.17 -0.27
N ILE A 299 -25.52 18.24 -1.53
CA ILE A 299 -24.53 19.20 -2.04
C ILE A 299 -25.19 20.05 -3.12
N HIS A 300 -25.04 21.36 -3.00
CA HIS A 300 -25.70 22.32 -3.88
C HIS A 300 -24.76 22.81 -4.99
N ARG A 301 -25.33 23.27 -6.10
CA ARG A 301 -24.57 23.76 -7.26
C ARG A 301 -23.73 24.99 -6.88
N GLY A 302 -22.44 24.97 -7.24
CA GLY A 302 -21.50 26.07 -6.98
C GLY A 302 -20.92 26.09 -5.56
N GLU A 303 -21.26 25.10 -4.69
CA GLU A 303 -20.62 25.01 -3.37
C GLU A 303 -19.16 24.55 -3.47
N PHE A 304 -18.35 24.98 -2.50
CA PHE A 304 -17.09 24.37 -2.14
C PHE A 304 -17.27 23.66 -0.80
N VAL A 305 -17.52 22.34 -0.83
CA VAL A 305 -17.78 21.55 0.38
C VAL A 305 -16.52 20.79 0.79
N ALA A 306 -16.15 20.93 2.07
CA ALA A 306 -15.14 20.05 2.69
C ALA A 306 -15.85 18.89 3.41
N LEU A 307 -15.54 17.66 2.98
CA LEU A 307 -16.05 16.43 3.59
C LEU A 307 -15.04 15.95 4.64
N LEU A 308 -15.44 16.03 5.91
CA LEU A 308 -14.63 15.77 7.09
C LEU A 308 -15.02 14.43 7.76
N GLY A 309 -14.19 13.93 8.64
CA GLY A 309 -14.42 12.71 9.46
C GLY A 309 -13.16 11.94 9.69
N GLY A 310 -13.13 11.05 10.68
CA GLY A 310 -12.02 10.16 10.98
C GLY A 310 -11.72 9.15 9.86
N ASN A 311 -10.58 8.45 9.96
CA ASN A 311 -10.29 7.35 9.06
C ASN A 311 -11.31 6.22 9.23
N GLY A 312 -11.83 5.73 8.10
CA GLY A 312 -12.91 4.72 8.11
C GLY A 312 -14.33 5.27 8.22
N ALA A 313 -14.53 6.59 8.35
CA ALA A 313 -15.87 7.21 8.38
C ALA A 313 -16.66 7.12 7.06
N GLY A 314 -16.11 6.48 6.03
CA GLY A 314 -16.81 6.28 4.76
C GLY A 314 -16.73 7.43 3.76
N LYS A 315 -15.87 8.46 3.98
CA LYS A 315 -15.72 9.63 3.11
C LYS A 315 -15.47 9.27 1.64
N THR A 316 -14.44 8.47 1.38
CA THR A 316 -14.13 7.97 0.03
C THR A 316 -15.26 7.09 -0.54
N THR A 317 -15.96 6.33 0.32
CA THR A 317 -17.10 5.51 -0.11
C THR A 317 -18.27 6.38 -0.57
N LEU A 318 -18.64 7.42 0.19
CA LEU A 318 -19.66 8.39 -0.20
C LEU A 318 -19.27 9.11 -1.52
N ALA A 319 -18.03 9.57 -1.62
CA ALA A 319 -17.52 10.24 -2.81
C ALA A 319 -17.58 9.33 -4.07
N LYS A 320 -17.28 8.03 -3.92
CA LYS A 320 -17.40 7.04 -5.01
C LYS A 320 -18.85 6.80 -5.41
N HIS A 321 -19.82 6.86 -4.47
CA HIS A 321 -21.24 6.81 -4.81
C HIS A 321 -21.65 8.03 -5.63
N PHE A 322 -21.25 9.22 -5.26
CA PHE A 322 -21.49 10.44 -6.02
C PHE A 322 -20.86 10.42 -7.43
N ALA A 323 -19.74 9.75 -7.59
CA ALA A 323 -19.08 9.54 -8.87
C ALA A 323 -19.67 8.35 -9.69
N GLY A 324 -20.68 7.65 -9.18
CA GLY A 324 -21.29 6.47 -9.85
C GLY A 324 -20.37 5.26 -9.94
N LEU A 325 -19.32 5.18 -9.11
CA LEU A 325 -18.37 4.06 -9.06
C LEU A 325 -18.84 2.91 -8.17
N LEU A 326 -19.78 3.17 -7.24
CA LEU A 326 -20.35 2.18 -6.33
C LEU A 326 -21.88 2.27 -6.39
N GLU A 327 -22.52 1.11 -6.25
CA GLU A 327 -23.97 1.02 -6.07
C GLU A 327 -24.30 0.91 -4.57
N PRO A 328 -25.34 1.59 -4.05
CA PRO A 328 -25.74 1.50 -2.66
C PRO A 328 -26.24 0.10 -2.31
N THR A 329 -26.03 -0.32 -1.05
CA THR A 329 -26.65 -1.54 -0.52
C THR A 329 -28.12 -1.29 -0.19
N SER A 330 -28.42 -0.12 0.37
CA SER A 330 -29.77 0.44 0.54
C SER A 330 -29.73 1.96 0.51
N GLY A 331 -30.88 2.61 0.43
CA GLY A 331 -30.98 4.04 0.22
C GLY A 331 -30.86 4.46 -1.24
N THR A 332 -30.69 5.76 -1.49
CA THR A 332 -30.67 6.32 -2.85
C THR A 332 -29.60 7.37 -3.00
N VAL A 333 -28.91 7.35 -4.14
CA VAL A 333 -27.99 8.42 -4.55
C VAL A 333 -28.52 9.04 -5.84
N ARG A 334 -28.64 10.37 -5.87
CA ARG A 334 -29.06 11.13 -7.03
C ARG A 334 -27.97 12.08 -7.46
N SER A 335 -27.64 12.11 -8.74
CA SER A 335 -26.74 13.09 -9.35
C SER A 335 -27.53 13.88 -10.40
N HIS A 336 -27.56 15.19 -10.22
CA HIS A 336 -28.13 16.15 -11.19
C HIS A 336 -27.03 16.84 -12.01
N ALA A 337 -25.77 16.40 -11.82
CA ALA A 337 -24.64 16.82 -12.63
C ALA A 337 -24.61 16.01 -13.93
N GLU A 338 -24.30 16.66 -15.05
CA GLU A 338 -24.07 15.97 -16.31
C GLU A 338 -22.76 15.18 -16.25
N ARG A 339 -21.74 15.75 -15.59
CA ARG A 339 -20.41 15.14 -15.46
C ARG A 339 -19.83 15.37 -14.08
N VAL A 340 -19.41 14.28 -13.45
CA VAL A 340 -18.69 14.29 -12.17
C VAL A 340 -17.23 13.90 -12.46
N GLY A 341 -16.30 14.80 -12.15
CA GLY A 341 -14.87 14.51 -12.16
C GLY A 341 -14.43 13.96 -10.79
N PHE A 342 -13.54 12.99 -10.78
CA PHE A 342 -13.00 12.42 -9.55
C PHE A 342 -11.47 12.37 -9.59
N VAL A 343 -10.83 12.90 -8.56
CA VAL A 343 -9.38 12.86 -8.35
C VAL A 343 -9.10 12.01 -7.11
N PHE A 344 -8.39 10.90 -7.31
CA PHE A 344 -8.07 9.94 -6.24
C PHE A 344 -6.94 10.45 -5.34
N GLN A 345 -6.90 9.98 -4.10
CA GLN A 345 -5.92 10.35 -3.08
C GLN A 345 -4.46 10.18 -3.55
N ASN A 346 -4.17 9.08 -4.27
CA ASN A 346 -2.85 8.86 -4.82
C ASN A 346 -2.88 9.07 -6.35
N PRO A 347 -2.22 10.12 -6.89
CA PRO A 347 -2.19 10.39 -8.32
C PRO A 347 -1.55 9.25 -9.13
N ASP A 348 -0.62 8.51 -8.55
CA ASP A 348 0.08 7.41 -9.24
C ASP A 348 -0.87 6.23 -9.58
N HIS A 349 -2.04 6.15 -8.94
CA HIS A 349 -3.06 5.14 -9.26
C HIS A 349 -3.87 5.48 -10.51
N GLN A 350 -3.87 6.73 -10.94
CA GLN A 350 -4.68 7.18 -12.07
C GLN A 350 -3.85 7.66 -13.28
N ILE A 351 -2.54 7.83 -13.10
CA ILE A 351 -1.61 8.25 -14.15
C ILE A 351 -1.00 7.00 -14.81
N PHE A 352 -1.15 6.89 -16.16
CA PHE A 352 -0.71 5.71 -16.90
C PHE A 352 -0.19 5.98 -18.32
N ALA A 353 -0.35 7.19 -18.84
CA ALA A 353 0.14 7.51 -20.17
C ALA A 353 1.65 7.80 -20.20
N ASN A 354 2.24 7.76 -21.41
CA ASN A 354 3.67 7.97 -21.60
C ASN A 354 4.08 9.45 -21.59
N THR A 355 3.14 10.37 -21.82
CA THR A 355 3.38 11.81 -21.76
C THR A 355 2.31 12.51 -20.93
N VAL A 356 2.65 13.67 -20.38
CA VAL A 356 1.72 14.56 -19.67
C VAL A 356 0.54 14.95 -20.57
N LEU A 357 0.82 15.20 -21.84
CA LEU A 357 -0.19 15.53 -22.86
C LEU A 357 -1.17 14.38 -23.07
N ASP A 358 -0.67 13.15 -23.26
CA ASP A 358 -1.50 11.98 -23.50
C ASP A 358 -2.34 11.62 -22.29
N GLU A 359 -1.78 11.82 -21.07
CA GLU A 359 -2.50 11.61 -19.83
C GLU A 359 -3.72 12.54 -19.71
N ALA A 360 -3.54 13.82 -19.99
CA ALA A 360 -4.63 14.79 -19.95
C ALA A 360 -5.62 14.58 -21.10
N ALA A 361 -5.16 14.14 -22.29
CA ALA A 361 -6.00 13.90 -23.47
C ALA A 361 -6.83 12.60 -23.38
N PHE A 362 -6.56 11.71 -22.44
CA PHE A 362 -7.17 10.39 -22.36
C PHE A 362 -8.70 10.44 -22.22
N GLY A 363 -9.22 11.26 -21.32
CA GLY A 363 -10.67 11.41 -21.11
C GLY A 363 -11.43 11.88 -22.36
N PRO A 364 -11.07 13.03 -22.92
CA PRO A 364 -11.71 13.54 -24.14
C PRO A 364 -11.63 12.58 -25.35
N ARG A 365 -10.52 11.87 -25.52
CA ARG A 365 -10.40 10.82 -26.57
C ARG A 365 -11.39 9.67 -26.35
N ASN A 366 -11.56 9.20 -25.11
CA ASN A 366 -12.51 8.13 -24.78
C ASN A 366 -13.96 8.58 -24.95
N ALA A 367 -14.25 9.86 -24.72
CA ALA A 367 -15.56 10.46 -24.98
C ALA A 367 -15.84 10.63 -26.50
N GLY A 368 -14.89 10.29 -27.37
CA GLY A 368 -15.05 10.38 -28.82
C GLY A 368 -15.04 11.79 -29.37
N LEU A 369 -14.45 12.76 -28.67
CA LEU A 369 -14.36 14.14 -29.11
C LEU A 369 -13.44 14.26 -30.37
N PRO A 370 -13.73 15.22 -31.28
CA PRO A 370 -12.86 15.49 -32.44
C PRO A 370 -11.45 15.90 -32.01
N GLY A 371 -10.44 15.49 -32.78
CA GLY A 371 -9.02 15.75 -32.48
C GLY A 371 -8.69 17.23 -32.15
N PRO A 372 -9.18 18.22 -32.88
CA PRO A 372 -8.98 19.64 -32.55
C PRO A 372 -9.54 20.03 -31.19
N GLU A 373 -10.73 19.54 -30.82
CA GLU A 373 -11.36 19.80 -29.55
C GLU A 373 -10.59 19.12 -28.39
N VAL A 374 -10.11 17.89 -28.59
CA VAL A 374 -9.22 17.21 -27.67
C VAL A 374 -7.97 18.05 -27.38
N ALA A 375 -7.31 18.53 -28.43
CA ALA A 375 -6.10 19.34 -28.31
C ALA A 375 -6.38 20.67 -27.61
N GLU A 376 -7.47 21.34 -27.89
CA GLU A 376 -7.86 22.60 -27.25
C GLU A 376 -8.14 22.41 -25.75
N ARG A 377 -9.01 21.44 -25.40
CA ARG A 377 -9.37 21.15 -23.99
C ARG A 377 -8.15 20.75 -23.19
N THR A 378 -7.30 19.89 -23.76
CA THR A 378 -6.07 19.41 -23.11
C THR A 378 -5.08 20.55 -22.89
N GLY A 379 -4.82 21.36 -23.93
CA GLY A 379 -3.92 22.51 -23.82
C GLY A 379 -4.39 23.54 -22.79
N ARG A 380 -5.70 23.81 -22.76
CA ARG A 380 -6.31 24.73 -21.77
C ARG A 380 -6.16 24.19 -20.35
N ALA A 381 -6.45 22.91 -20.13
CA ALA A 381 -6.34 22.29 -18.80
C ALA A 381 -4.89 22.27 -18.33
N LEU A 382 -3.93 21.85 -19.16
CA LEU A 382 -2.51 21.83 -18.80
C LEU A 382 -1.95 23.23 -18.49
N LYS A 383 -2.36 24.24 -19.28
CA LYS A 383 -1.98 25.62 -19.02
C LYS A 383 -2.55 26.12 -17.67
N ARG A 384 -3.81 25.77 -17.37
CA ARG A 384 -4.48 26.19 -16.13
C ARG A 384 -3.81 25.62 -14.88
N VAL A 385 -3.25 24.41 -14.94
CA VAL A 385 -2.51 23.77 -13.85
C VAL A 385 -1.00 24.08 -13.88
N GLY A 386 -0.52 24.86 -14.83
CA GLY A 386 0.90 25.24 -14.96
C GLY A 386 1.82 24.11 -15.44
N LEU A 387 1.29 23.17 -16.25
CA LEU A 387 2.05 22.03 -16.80
C LEU A 387 2.22 22.11 -18.33
N GLY A 388 1.92 23.25 -18.96
CA GLY A 388 2.01 23.41 -20.42
C GLY A 388 3.41 23.14 -20.97
N ASP A 389 4.45 23.67 -20.30
CA ASP A 389 5.85 23.58 -20.75
C ASP A 389 6.44 22.16 -20.61
N VAL A 390 5.82 21.30 -19.82
CA VAL A 390 6.27 19.92 -19.56
C VAL A 390 5.38 18.87 -20.23
N ALA A 391 4.52 19.27 -21.17
CA ALA A 391 3.55 18.42 -21.84
C ALA A 391 4.14 17.17 -22.50
N GLY A 392 5.36 17.24 -23.02
CA GLY A 392 6.09 16.12 -23.63
C GLY A 392 6.83 15.21 -22.67
N LEU A 393 6.91 15.56 -21.37
CA LEU A 393 7.61 14.75 -20.40
C LEU A 393 6.79 13.50 -20.01
N HIS A 394 7.50 12.45 -19.61
CA HIS A 394 6.87 11.29 -18.98
C HIS A 394 6.35 11.69 -17.59
N PRO A 395 5.08 11.40 -17.23
CA PRO A 395 4.49 11.83 -15.95
C PRO A 395 5.29 11.42 -14.71
N LEU A 396 5.97 10.29 -14.76
CA LEU A 396 6.77 9.80 -13.64
C LEU A 396 8.05 10.62 -13.38
N ARG A 397 8.45 11.49 -14.31
CA ARG A 397 9.55 12.45 -14.10
C ARG A 397 9.10 13.71 -13.37
N LEU A 398 7.79 13.90 -13.22
CA LEU A 398 7.21 14.99 -12.46
C LEU A 398 7.34 14.74 -10.95
N GLY A 399 7.49 15.80 -10.19
CA GLY A 399 7.34 15.78 -8.74
C GLY A 399 5.91 15.35 -8.32
N ARG A 400 5.74 14.95 -7.06
CA ARG A 400 4.42 14.52 -6.55
C ARG A 400 3.33 15.60 -6.72
N GLY A 401 3.66 16.87 -6.41
CA GLY A 401 2.75 17.99 -6.58
C GLY A 401 2.31 18.20 -8.03
N ASP A 402 3.25 18.06 -8.98
CA ASP A 402 2.95 18.18 -10.40
C ASP A 402 2.10 17.01 -10.90
N ARG A 403 2.33 15.79 -10.40
CA ARG A 403 1.45 14.65 -10.69
C ARG A 403 0.05 14.87 -10.14
N GLN A 404 -0.09 15.46 -8.96
CA GLN A 404 -1.40 15.82 -8.42
C GLN A 404 -2.11 16.85 -9.30
N ARG A 405 -1.38 17.90 -9.74
CA ARG A 405 -1.92 18.90 -10.70
C ARG A 405 -2.29 18.27 -12.03
N LEU A 406 -1.50 17.29 -12.52
CA LEU A 406 -1.82 16.55 -13.74
C LEU A 406 -3.11 15.73 -13.58
N ALA A 407 -3.31 15.09 -12.43
CA ALA A 407 -4.53 14.36 -12.13
C ALA A 407 -5.76 15.29 -12.15
N VAL A 408 -5.64 16.49 -11.59
CA VAL A 408 -6.69 17.53 -11.66
C VAL A 408 -6.90 17.98 -13.11
N ALA A 409 -5.82 18.26 -13.87
CA ALA A 409 -5.93 18.63 -15.28
C ALA A 409 -6.68 17.58 -16.11
N SER A 410 -6.36 16.29 -15.87
CA SER A 410 -7.03 15.17 -16.56
C SER A 410 -8.55 15.11 -16.27
N ALA A 411 -8.97 15.45 -15.05
CA ALA A 411 -10.38 15.56 -14.73
C ALA A 411 -11.02 16.80 -15.40
N LEU A 412 -10.32 17.95 -15.43
CA LEU A 412 -10.80 19.20 -16.00
C LEU A 412 -11.02 19.10 -17.53
N THR A 413 -10.28 18.27 -18.25
CA THR A 413 -10.48 18.10 -19.70
C THR A 413 -11.85 17.56 -20.05
N MET A 414 -12.54 16.92 -19.11
CA MET A 414 -13.92 16.43 -19.26
C MET A 414 -14.98 17.52 -19.00
N ASN A 415 -14.56 18.73 -18.60
CA ASN A 415 -15.43 19.86 -18.23
C ASN A 415 -16.52 19.44 -17.22
N PRO A 416 -16.13 19.05 -16.00
CA PRO A 416 -17.07 18.55 -14.99
C PRO A 416 -17.88 19.67 -14.35
N ASP A 417 -19.17 19.42 -14.06
CA ASP A 417 -20.03 20.28 -13.23
C ASP A 417 -19.65 20.20 -11.76
N VAL A 418 -19.24 18.99 -11.35
CA VAL A 418 -18.79 18.70 -10.00
C VAL A 418 -17.41 18.05 -10.05
N LEU A 419 -16.48 18.55 -9.26
CA LEU A 419 -15.15 17.98 -9.10
C LEU A 419 -14.99 17.47 -7.67
N ILE A 420 -14.82 16.16 -7.53
CA ILE A 420 -14.58 15.49 -6.25
C ILE A 420 -13.09 15.22 -6.13
N LEU A 421 -12.49 15.59 -4.99
CA LEU A 421 -11.06 15.36 -4.74
C LEU A 421 -10.91 14.63 -3.39
N ASP A 422 -10.22 13.51 -3.43
CA ASP A 422 -9.96 12.69 -2.24
C ASP A 422 -8.56 13.01 -1.70
N GLU A 423 -8.49 13.73 -0.60
CA GLU A 423 -7.26 14.19 0.07
C GLU A 423 -6.19 14.78 -0.86
N PRO A 424 -6.52 15.79 -1.68
CA PRO A 424 -5.66 16.24 -2.78
C PRO A 424 -4.37 16.93 -2.32
N THR A 425 -4.28 17.36 -1.07
CA THR A 425 -3.12 18.08 -0.52
C THR A 425 -2.13 17.18 0.22
N THR A 426 -2.48 15.90 0.43
CA THR A 426 -1.62 14.96 1.15
C THR A 426 -0.26 14.77 0.47
N GLY A 427 0.83 15.05 1.19
CA GLY A 427 2.21 14.95 0.71
C GLY A 427 2.61 16.05 -0.28
N LEU A 428 1.88 17.18 -0.31
CA LEU A 428 2.31 18.41 -0.94
C LEU A 428 3.05 19.29 0.08
N ASP A 429 4.02 20.07 -0.42
CA ASP A 429 4.61 21.17 0.34
C ASP A 429 3.66 22.38 0.37
N TRP A 430 4.05 23.40 1.15
CA TRP A 430 3.25 24.63 1.26
C TRP A 430 2.95 25.28 -0.08
N ARG A 431 3.96 25.39 -0.95
CA ARG A 431 3.79 26.02 -2.27
C ARG A 431 2.85 25.22 -3.17
N GLY A 432 2.97 23.91 -3.16
CA GLY A 432 2.11 22.99 -3.90
C GLY A 432 0.66 23.05 -3.39
N THR A 433 0.47 23.10 -2.08
CA THR A 433 -0.84 23.23 -1.44
C THR A 433 -1.53 24.55 -1.82
N GLU A 434 -0.84 25.68 -1.66
CA GLU A 434 -1.40 27.00 -2.02
C GLU A 434 -1.72 27.10 -3.53
N ALA A 435 -0.85 26.59 -4.39
CA ALA A 435 -1.10 26.57 -5.82
C ALA A 435 -2.33 25.73 -6.20
N LEU A 436 -2.49 24.55 -5.57
CA LEU A 436 -3.66 23.69 -5.80
C LEU A 436 -4.93 24.33 -5.25
N MET A 437 -4.90 24.88 -4.03
CA MET A 437 -6.07 25.52 -3.43
C MET A 437 -6.49 26.79 -4.16
N GLY A 438 -5.54 27.56 -4.66
CA GLY A 438 -5.80 28.69 -5.55
C GLY A 438 -6.54 28.25 -6.81
N LEU A 439 -6.06 27.20 -7.48
CA LEU A 439 -6.71 26.61 -8.65
C LEU A 439 -8.15 26.16 -8.35
N LEU A 440 -8.37 25.43 -7.23
CA LEU A 440 -9.71 24.96 -6.85
C LEU A 440 -10.66 26.11 -6.52
N THR A 441 -10.15 27.16 -5.87
CA THR A 441 -10.94 28.35 -5.57
C THR A 441 -11.36 29.08 -6.86
N ASP A 442 -10.47 29.19 -7.83
CA ASP A 442 -10.77 29.82 -9.12
C ASP A 442 -11.79 28.98 -9.92
N LEU A 443 -11.65 27.64 -9.92
CA LEU A 443 -12.64 26.74 -10.52
C LEU A 443 -14.02 26.89 -9.90
N ASN A 444 -14.08 27.02 -8.57
CA ASN A 444 -15.34 27.23 -7.86
C ASN A 444 -15.97 28.59 -8.19
N ARG A 445 -15.19 29.65 -8.28
CA ARG A 445 -15.66 30.97 -8.74
C ARG A 445 -16.20 30.96 -10.17
N ASP A 446 -15.64 30.09 -11.03
CA ASP A 446 -16.11 29.87 -12.40
C ASP A 446 -17.39 29.01 -12.46
N GLY A 447 -17.95 28.61 -11.30
CA GLY A 447 -19.21 27.88 -11.18
C GLY A 447 -19.08 26.35 -11.03
N THR A 448 -17.87 25.78 -10.98
CA THR A 448 -17.68 24.36 -10.71
C THR A 448 -17.96 24.06 -9.24
N THR A 449 -18.79 23.06 -8.94
CA THR A 449 -18.99 22.58 -7.58
C THR A 449 -17.79 21.76 -7.15
N ILE A 450 -17.22 22.05 -5.98
CA ILE A 450 -16.05 21.34 -5.46
C ILE A 450 -16.43 20.55 -4.20
N VAL A 451 -16.08 19.26 -4.19
CA VAL A 451 -16.18 18.40 -3.01
C VAL A 451 -14.80 17.89 -2.66
N MET A 452 -14.24 18.39 -1.58
CA MET A 452 -12.88 18.04 -1.14
C MET A 452 -12.94 17.23 0.14
N ILE A 453 -12.50 15.99 0.09
CA ILE A 453 -12.22 15.19 1.28
C ILE A 453 -10.90 15.67 1.86
N THR A 454 -10.89 16.01 3.14
CA THR A 454 -9.66 16.40 3.84
C THR A 454 -9.78 16.16 5.35
N HIS A 455 -8.65 16.02 6.00
CA HIS A 455 -8.52 16.01 7.46
C HIS A 455 -7.88 17.31 7.98
N ASP A 456 -7.46 18.20 7.08
CA ASP A 456 -6.89 19.53 7.39
C ASP A 456 -8.00 20.54 7.65
N LEU A 457 -8.35 20.70 8.95
CA LEU A 457 -9.39 21.63 9.37
C LEU A 457 -9.05 23.09 9.07
N PRO A 458 -7.82 23.60 9.31
CA PRO A 458 -7.42 24.94 8.92
C PRO A 458 -7.59 25.22 7.42
N LEU A 459 -7.22 24.28 6.58
CA LEU A 459 -7.36 24.38 5.13
C LEU A 459 -8.85 24.43 4.72
N ALA A 460 -9.66 23.53 5.30
CA ALA A 460 -11.10 23.52 5.09
C ALA A 460 -11.75 24.83 5.51
N ALA A 461 -11.39 25.39 6.67
CA ALA A 461 -11.92 26.65 7.19
C ALA A 461 -11.59 27.85 6.29
N ARG A 462 -10.45 27.83 5.61
CA ARG A 462 -10.01 28.93 4.74
C ARG A 462 -10.72 28.94 3.39
N HIS A 463 -10.99 27.77 2.82
CA HIS A 463 -11.38 27.64 1.41
C HIS A 463 -12.80 27.11 1.21
N ALA A 464 -13.30 26.25 2.11
CA ALA A 464 -14.63 25.69 1.94
C ALA A 464 -15.74 26.69 2.32
N SER A 465 -16.83 26.65 1.56
CA SER A 465 -18.04 27.40 1.89
C SER A 465 -18.85 26.71 2.99
N ARG A 466 -18.78 25.38 3.08
CA ARG A 466 -19.46 24.55 4.07
C ARG A 466 -18.66 23.28 4.37
N THR A 467 -18.83 22.74 5.57
CA THR A 467 -18.28 21.46 5.95
C THR A 467 -19.38 20.44 6.21
N VAL A 468 -19.13 19.21 5.82
CA VAL A 468 -19.97 18.04 6.11
C VAL A 468 -19.10 17.04 6.85
N THR A 469 -19.48 16.69 8.07
CA THR A 469 -18.73 15.72 8.88
C THR A 469 -19.47 14.39 8.91
N LEU A 470 -18.83 13.33 8.42
CA LEU A 470 -19.36 11.99 8.52
C LEU A 470 -19.03 11.37 9.88
N PRO A 471 -20.04 10.83 10.60
CA PRO A 471 -19.81 10.02 11.78
C PRO A 471 -19.07 8.74 11.38
N ALA A 472 -18.17 8.26 12.23
CA ALA A 472 -17.61 6.93 12.04
C ALA A 472 -18.76 5.91 12.21
N PRO A 473 -18.89 4.92 11.30
CA PRO A 473 -19.86 3.85 11.50
C PRO A 473 -19.49 3.11 12.78
N VAL A 474 -20.51 2.76 13.58
CA VAL A 474 -20.30 1.96 14.79
C VAL A 474 -19.61 0.67 14.37
N PRO A 475 -18.46 0.31 14.95
CA PRO A 475 -17.77 -0.90 14.57
C PRO A 475 -18.65 -2.09 14.90
N GLU A 476 -19.40 -2.57 13.94
CA GLU A 476 -20.01 -3.88 14.04
C GLU A 476 -18.84 -4.86 14.10
N ILE A 477 -18.70 -5.57 15.22
CA ILE A 477 -17.69 -6.63 15.35
C ILE A 477 -17.95 -7.57 14.19
N ALA A 478 -17.17 -7.44 13.12
CA ALA A 478 -17.33 -8.27 11.95
C ALA A 478 -17.35 -9.73 12.44
N PRO A 479 -18.37 -10.50 12.12
CA PRO A 479 -18.39 -11.89 12.50
C PRO A 479 -17.09 -12.49 11.99
N LYS A 480 -16.34 -13.17 12.87
CA LYS A 480 -15.11 -13.87 12.51
C LYS A 480 -15.42 -14.63 11.24
N ASP A 481 -14.79 -14.22 10.15
CA ASP A 481 -15.04 -14.81 8.82
C ASP A 481 -14.86 -16.32 8.93
N PRO A 482 -15.93 -17.13 8.91
CA PRO A 482 -15.80 -18.57 9.11
C PRO A 482 -15.08 -19.25 7.95
N GLY A 483 -14.90 -18.54 6.82
CA GLY A 483 -14.21 -19.04 5.63
C GLY A 483 -12.69 -19.10 5.75
N ASN A 484 -12.05 -18.20 6.53
CA ASN A 484 -10.60 -18.18 6.69
C ASN A 484 -10.10 -18.89 7.95
N ALA A 485 -10.97 -19.04 8.98
CA ALA A 485 -10.64 -19.83 10.17
C ALA A 485 -10.49 -21.33 9.87
N THR A 486 -11.06 -21.81 8.75
CA THR A 486 -10.95 -23.22 8.32
C THR A 486 -9.70 -23.53 7.51
N ALA A 487 -9.08 -22.52 6.86
CA ALA A 487 -7.83 -22.75 6.09
C ALA A 487 -6.62 -23.12 7.00
N GLY A 488 -6.66 -22.76 8.29
CA GLY A 488 -5.65 -23.14 9.28
C GLY A 488 -5.95 -24.45 10.03
N ARG A 489 -7.15 -25.01 9.92
CA ARG A 489 -7.64 -26.14 10.74
C ARG A 489 -7.72 -27.49 10.04
N SER A 490 -7.27 -27.65 8.80
CA SER A 490 -7.09 -29.02 8.29
C SER A 490 -5.89 -29.63 9.02
N GLY A 491 -6.17 -30.55 9.92
CA GLY A 491 -5.16 -31.19 10.77
C GLY A 491 -4.11 -32.02 10.04
N PHE A 492 -3.91 -31.82 8.73
CA PHE A 492 -2.94 -32.52 7.90
C PHE A 492 -1.75 -31.64 7.56
N ASP A 493 -0.54 -32.22 7.63
CA ASP A 493 0.70 -31.57 7.20
C ASP A 493 0.71 -31.33 5.68
N VAL A 494 1.40 -30.28 5.23
CA VAL A 494 1.51 -29.96 3.79
C VAL A 494 2.18 -31.08 3.01
N ARG A 495 3.13 -31.79 3.62
CA ARG A 495 3.83 -32.92 3.00
C ARG A 495 2.86 -34.05 2.66
N SER A 496 1.97 -34.43 3.60
CA SER A 496 0.97 -35.47 3.39
C SER A 496 -0.06 -35.11 2.32
N LYS A 497 -0.47 -33.82 2.27
CA LYS A 497 -1.37 -33.28 1.24
C LYS A 497 -0.72 -33.28 -0.16
N LEU A 498 0.57 -32.94 -0.23
CA LEU A 498 1.32 -32.97 -1.49
C LEU A 498 1.47 -34.41 -1.99
N MET A 499 1.76 -35.37 -1.08
CA MET A 499 1.76 -36.78 -1.41
C MET A 499 0.39 -37.24 -1.94
N ALA A 500 -0.70 -36.79 -1.32
CA ALA A 500 -2.06 -37.08 -1.78
C ALA A 500 -2.33 -36.49 -3.18
N LEU A 501 -1.93 -35.24 -3.45
CA LEU A 501 -2.05 -34.68 -4.78
C LEU A 501 -1.26 -35.46 -5.82
N THR A 502 0.02 -35.77 -5.52
CA THR A 502 0.87 -36.56 -6.43
C THR A 502 0.28 -37.94 -6.71
N ALA A 503 -0.26 -38.59 -5.69
CA ALA A 503 -0.90 -39.91 -5.81
C ALA A 503 -2.18 -39.86 -6.67
N VAL A 504 -3.02 -38.83 -6.48
CA VAL A 504 -4.22 -38.64 -7.32
C VAL A 504 -3.82 -38.40 -8.78
N VAL A 505 -2.81 -37.55 -9.02
CA VAL A 505 -2.29 -37.29 -10.37
C VAL A 505 -1.75 -38.59 -10.98
N ALA A 506 -0.92 -39.35 -10.26
CA ALA A 506 -0.39 -40.62 -10.73
C ALA A 506 -1.51 -41.63 -11.02
N ALA A 507 -2.49 -41.78 -10.12
CA ALA A 507 -3.64 -42.68 -10.34
C ALA A 507 -4.45 -42.24 -11.57
N THR A 508 -4.60 -40.94 -11.82
CA THR A 508 -5.32 -40.40 -12.99
C THR A 508 -4.63 -40.78 -14.32
N PHE A 509 -3.30 -40.87 -14.35
CA PHE A 509 -2.55 -41.26 -15.55
C PHE A 509 -2.41 -42.78 -15.72
N LEU A 510 -2.34 -43.52 -14.61
CA LEU A 510 -2.17 -44.98 -14.61
C LEU A 510 -3.49 -45.74 -14.83
N ALA A 511 -4.63 -45.14 -14.47
CA ALA A 511 -5.94 -45.77 -14.67
C ALA A 511 -6.28 -45.86 -16.16
N SER A 512 -6.82 -47.03 -16.58
CA SER A 512 -7.34 -47.27 -17.94
C SER A 512 -8.88 -47.30 -17.97
N ALA A 513 -9.54 -47.69 -16.87
CA ALA A 513 -11.00 -47.80 -16.82
C ALA A 513 -11.70 -46.44 -16.62
N PRO A 514 -12.74 -46.09 -17.42
CA PRO A 514 -13.47 -44.84 -17.30
C PRO A 514 -14.16 -44.68 -15.93
N LEU A 515 -14.59 -45.76 -15.30
CA LEU A 515 -15.22 -45.74 -13.97
C LEU A 515 -14.26 -45.28 -12.88
N VAL A 516 -12.97 -45.62 -12.99
CA VAL A 516 -11.94 -45.15 -12.04
C VAL A 516 -11.76 -43.64 -12.15
N HIS A 517 -11.75 -43.09 -13.38
CA HIS A 517 -11.68 -41.63 -13.58
C HIS A 517 -12.90 -40.90 -13.01
N LEU A 518 -14.10 -41.47 -13.16
CA LEU A 518 -15.31 -40.90 -12.56
C LEU A 518 -15.23 -40.90 -11.02
N GLY A 519 -14.74 -42.01 -10.43
CA GLY A 519 -14.54 -42.09 -8.98
C GLY A 519 -13.52 -41.09 -8.46
N LEU A 520 -12.39 -40.91 -9.14
CA LEU A 520 -11.37 -39.90 -8.77
C LEU A 520 -11.89 -38.49 -8.91
N ALA A 521 -12.64 -38.18 -9.98
CA ALA A 521 -13.28 -36.87 -10.16
C ALA A 521 -14.30 -36.59 -9.06
N ALA A 522 -15.16 -37.55 -8.71
CA ALA A 522 -16.12 -37.45 -7.63
C ALA A 522 -15.46 -37.27 -6.26
N LEU A 523 -14.38 -38.02 -5.97
CA LEU A 523 -13.60 -37.91 -4.73
C LEU A 523 -13.00 -36.50 -4.57
N THR A 524 -12.33 -36.00 -5.61
CA THR A 524 -11.67 -34.68 -5.56
C THR A 524 -12.66 -33.52 -5.56
N ALA A 525 -13.77 -33.62 -6.30
CA ALA A 525 -14.88 -32.66 -6.24
C ALA A 525 -15.53 -32.66 -4.86
N GLY A 526 -15.80 -33.83 -4.26
CA GLY A 526 -16.31 -33.98 -2.90
C GLY A 526 -15.40 -33.35 -1.85
N ALA A 527 -14.08 -33.54 -1.97
CA ALA A 527 -13.09 -32.90 -1.12
C ALA A 527 -13.14 -31.36 -1.24
N LEU A 528 -13.25 -30.83 -2.46
CA LEU A 528 -13.36 -29.41 -2.70
C LEU A 528 -14.69 -28.83 -2.15
N VAL A 529 -15.81 -29.55 -2.34
CA VAL A 529 -17.12 -29.15 -1.80
C VAL A 529 -17.11 -29.11 -0.27
N ARG A 530 -16.43 -30.06 0.39
CA ARG A 530 -16.28 -30.04 1.84
C ARG A 530 -15.51 -28.82 2.35
N VAL A 531 -14.60 -28.29 1.56
CA VAL A 531 -13.74 -27.14 1.94
C VAL A 531 -14.36 -25.80 1.57
N ARG A 532 -14.88 -25.67 0.34
CA ARG A 532 -15.40 -24.40 -0.22
C ARG A 532 -16.91 -24.36 -0.46
N GLY A 533 -17.59 -25.47 -0.18
CA GLY A 533 -19.01 -25.63 -0.50
C GLY A 533 -19.27 -25.80 -2.01
N MET A 534 -20.52 -26.04 -2.35
CA MET A 534 -20.97 -26.23 -3.74
C MET A 534 -20.73 -24.99 -4.61
N ARG A 535 -20.87 -23.77 -4.01
CA ARG A 535 -20.58 -22.51 -4.72
C ARG A 535 -19.11 -22.41 -5.13
N GLY A 536 -18.19 -22.91 -4.32
CA GLY A 536 -16.76 -22.94 -4.63
C GLY A 536 -16.42 -23.89 -5.79
N LEU A 537 -17.05 -25.06 -5.83
CA LEU A 537 -16.92 -25.99 -6.94
C LEU A 537 -17.47 -25.39 -8.25
N TRP A 538 -18.66 -24.82 -8.19
CA TRP A 538 -19.28 -24.19 -9.36
C TRP A 538 -18.48 -22.99 -9.86
N GLY A 539 -18.00 -22.14 -8.95
CA GLY A 539 -17.14 -21.00 -9.29
C GLY A 539 -15.81 -21.38 -9.94
N LEU A 540 -15.31 -22.61 -9.69
CA LEU A 540 -14.11 -23.15 -10.34
C LEU A 540 -14.43 -23.75 -11.72
N LEU A 541 -15.50 -24.54 -11.83
CA LEU A 541 -15.82 -25.29 -13.04
C LEU A 541 -16.53 -24.45 -14.10
N ALA A 542 -17.44 -23.54 -13.71
CA ALA A 542 -18.23 -22.75 -14.65
C ALA A 542 -17.40 -21.94 -15.66
N PRO A 543 -16.31 -21.23 -15.26
CA PRO A 543 -15.46 -20.53 -16.21
C PRO A 543 -14.67 -21.47 -17.13
N MET A 544 -14.45 -22.73 -16.70
CA MET A 544 -13.72 -23.74 -17.45
C MET A 544 -14.60 -24.53 -18.41
N LEU A 545 -15.94 -24.49 -18.28
CA LEU A 545 -16.86 -25.22 -19.14
C LEU A 545 -16.63 -25.01 -20.63
N PRO A 546 -16.42 -23.79 -21.17
CA PRO A 546 -16.15 -23.62 -22.59
C PRO A 546 -14.86 -24.33 -23.05
N VAL A 547 -13.80 -24.29 -22.21
CA VAL A 547 -12.52 -24.95 -22.46
C VAL A 547 -12.70 -26.48 -22.41
N LEU A 548 -13.39 -26.97 -21.39
CA LEU A 548 -13.68 -28.41 -21.28
C LEU A 548 -14.54 -28.92 -22.44
N ALA A 549 -15.52 -28.13 -22.90
CA ALA A 549 -16.36 -28.46 -24.05
C ALA A 549 -15.52 -28.47 -25.36
N LEU A 550 -14.62 -27.51 -25.53
CA LEU A 550 -13.70 -27.46 -26.67
C LEU A 550 -12.78 -28.68 -26.69
N VAL A 551 -12.15 -29.01 -25.54
CA VAL A 551 -11.28 -30.21 -25.42
C VAL A 551 -12.06 -31.46 -25.68
N PHE A 552 -13.29 -31.60 -25.17
CA PHE A 552 -14.16 -32.72 -25.45
C PHE A 552 -14.45 -32.87 -26.94
N GLY A 553 -14.84 -31.79 -27.61
CA GLY A 553 -15.14 -31.76 -29.03
C GLY A 553 -13.96 -32.20 -29.90
N PHE A 554 -12.77 -31.66 -29.67
CA PHE A 554 -11.56 -32.09 -30.40
C PHE A 554 -11.18 -33.53 -30.08
N ALA A 555 -11.25 -33.94 -28.82
CA ALA A 555 -10.90 -35.32 -28.42
C ALA A 555 -11.91 -36.37 -28.96
N ALA A 556 -13.18 -35.99 -29.13
CA ALA A 556 -14.21 -36.89 -29.68
C ALA A 556 -13.99 -37.24 -31.18
N ILE A 557 -13.25 -36.39 -31.90
CA ILE A 557 -12.86 -36.64 -33.31
C ILE A 557 -11.63 -37.55 -33.41
N ALA A 558 -10.85 -37.66 -32.32
CA ALA A 558 -9.63 -38.46 -32.30
C ALA A 558 -9.94 -40.00 -32.30
N PRO A 559 -8.96 -40.83 -32.70
CA PRO A 559 -9.08 -42.29 -32.52
C PRO A 559 -9.35 -42.64 -31.06
N GLY A 560 -10.52 -43.24 -30.76
CA GLY A 560 -11.00 -43.53 -29.40
C GLY A 560 -12.34 -42.86 -29.09
N GLY A 561 -12.77 -41.92 -29.91
CA GLY A 561 -14.12 -41.33 -29.91
C GLY A 561 -14.56 -40.71 -28.56
N ILE A 562 -15.86 -40.79 -28.29
CA ILE A 562 -16.49 -40.19 -27.10
C ILE A 562 -15.92 -40.75 -25.78
N GLY A 563 -15.51 -42.05 -25.78
CA GLY A 563 -14.93 -42.71 -24.59
C GLY A 563 -13.58 -42.05 -24.18
N TYR A 564 -12.72 -41.80 -25.16
CA TYR A 564 -11.44 -41.12 -24.93
C TYR A 564 -11.66 -39.63 -24.49
N ALA A 565 -12.58 -38.95 -25.17
CA ALA A 565 -12.92 -37.55 -24.84
C ALA A 565 -13.45 -37.39 -23.41
N SER A 566 -14.36 -38.27 -22.97
CA SER A 566 -14.91 -38.25 -21.61
C SER A 566 -13.82 -38.54 -20.57
N THR A 567 -12.93 -39.48 -20.82
CA THR A 567 -11.80 -39.79 -19.94
C THR A 567 -10.86 -38.59 -19.79
N LEU A 568 -10.54 -37.92 -20.90
CA LEU A 568 -9.66 -36.73 -20.88
C LEU A 568 -10.27 -35.59 -20.07
N VAL A 569 -11.56 -35.30 -20.25
CA VAL A 569 -12.28 -34.26 -19.46
C VAL A 569 -12.30 -34.62 -17.97
N LEU A 570 -12.59 -35.88 -17.61
CA LEU A 570 -12.55 -36.34 -16.21
C LEU A 570 -11.15 -36.22 -15.61
N ARG A 571 -10.09 -36.47 -16.35
CA ARG A 571 -8.69 -36.24 -15.93
C ARG A 571 -8.46 -34.75 -15.60
N LEU A 572 -8.86 -33.85 -16.50
CA LEU A 572 -8.71 -32.43 -16.29
C LEU A 572 -9.49 -31.92 -15.07
N VAL A 573 -10.74 -32.36 -14.90
CA VAL A 573 -11.56 -32.03 -13.73
C VAL A 573 -10.92 -32.56 -12.45
N THR A 574 -10.42 -33.79 -12.42
CA THR A 574 -9.72 -34.35 -11.26
C THR A 574 -8.50 -33.54 -10.87
N MET A 575 -7.64 -33.19 -11.84
CA MET A 575 -6.45 -32.37 -11.61
C MET A 575 -6.82 -30.97 -11.11
N LEU A 576 -7.83 -30.34 -11.69
CA LEU A 576 -8.29 -29.00 -11.32
C LEU A 576 -8.87 -29.00 -9.90
N CYS A 577 -9.74 -29.96 -9.56
CA CYS A 577 -10.37 -30.05 -8.24
C CYS A 577 -9.34 -30.42 -7.15
N SER A 578 -8.41 -31.34 -7.41
CA SER A 578 -7.40 -31.73 -6.43
C SER A 578 -6.41 -30.61 -6.14
N THR A 579 -5.95 -29.88 -7.17
CA THR A 579 -5.09 -28.71 -7.01
C THR A 579 -5.82 -27.58 -6.26
N ALA A 580 -7.09 -27.32 -6.61
CA ALA A 580 -7.91 -26.32 -5.93
C ALA A 580 -8.15 -26.67 -4.46
N ALA A 581 -8.36 -27.94 -4.13
CA ALA A 581 -8.52 -28.41 -2.75
C ALA A 581 -7.22 -28.23 -1.94
N LEU A 582 -6.05 -28.54 -2.53
CA LEU A 582 -4.75 -28.31 -1.91
C LEU A 582 -4.55 -26.81 -1.59
N LEU A 583 -4.75 -25.94 -2.59
CA LEU A 583 -4.59 -24.48 -2.42
C LEU A 583 -5.60 -23.91 -1.43
N ALA A 584 -6.82 -24.45 -1.38
CA ALA A 584 -7.85 -23.99 -0.43
C ALA A 584 -7.55 -24.40 1.03
N THR A 585 -6.83 -25.50 1.24
CA THR A 585 -6.55 -26.03 2.58
C THR A 585 -5.17 -25.71 3.10
N THR A 586 -4.30 -25.12 2.26
CA THR A 586 -2.90 -24.89 2.60
C THR A 586 -2.54 -23.42 2.42
N PRO A 587 -2.34 -22.68 3.51
CA PRO A 587 -1.91 -21.28 3.43
C PRO A 587 -0.49 -21.15 2.87
N ALA A 588 -0.19 -20.02 2.27
CA ALA A 588 1.08 -19.75 1.58
C ALA A 588 2.32 -19.98 2.45
N GLU A 589 2.23 -19.64 3.76
CA GLU A 589 3.34 -19.79 4.71
C GLU A 589 3.77 -21.25 4.89
N ARG A 590 2.81 -22.18 4.83
CA ARG A 590 3.13 -23.62 4.91
C ARG A 590 3.85 -24.11 3.66
N PHE A 591 3.54 -23.53 2.48
CA PHE A 591 4.29 -23.82 1.26
C PHE A 591 5.73 -23.32 1.36
N THR A 592 5.95 -22.11 1.88
CA THR A 592 7.31 -21.58 2.05
C THR A 592 8.11 -22.37 3.08
N THR A 593 7.48 -22.81 4.17
CA THR A 593 8.10 -23.69 5.16
C THR A 593 8.47 -25.04 4.53
N LEU A 594 7.59 -25.60 3.69
CA LEU A 594 7.87 -26.83 2.94
C LEU A 594 9.07 -26.65 2.00
N MET A 595 9.10 -25.57 1.20
CA MET A 595 10.21 -25.30 0.27
C MET A 595 11.55 -25.18 1.02
N ARG A 596 11.55 -24.50 2.17
CA ARG A 596 12.74 -24.42 3.04
C ARG A 596 13.11 -25.79 3.62
N THR A 597 12.14 -26.64 3.96
CA THR A 597 12.37 -28.01 4.47
C THR A 597 12.97 -28.90 3.40
N LEU A 598 12.56 -28.73 2.14
CA LEU A 598 13.12 -29.40 0.97
C LEU A 598 14.52 -28.85 0.57
N ARG A 599 15.08 -27.92 1.35
CA ARG A 599 16.38 -27.29 1.11
C ARG A 599 16.49 -26.59 -0.26
N LEU A 600 15.36 -26.07 -0.77
CA LEU A 600 15.41 -25.25 -1.99
C LEU A 600 16.22 -23.97 -1.75
N PRO A 601 16.90 -23.44 -2.78
CA PRO A 601 17.67 -22.18 -2.67
C PRO A 601 16.81 -21.02 -2.13
N ASN A 602 17.32 -20.27 -1.18
CA ASN A 602 16.60 -19.15 -0.58
C ASN A 602 16.04 -18.15 -1.60
N PRO A 603 16.72 -17.79 -2.70
CA PRO A 603 16.15 -16.91 -3.72
C PRO A 603 14.87 -17.46 -4.35
N LEU A 604 14.79 -18.79 -4.60
CA LEU A 604 13.61 -19.41 -5.18
C LEU A 604 12.43 -19.40 -4.19
N VAL A 605 12.69 -19.74 -2.94
CA VAL A 605 11.69 -19.66 -1.86
C VAL A 605 11.14 -18.24 -1.76
N PHE A 606 12.04 -17.25 -1.79
CA PHE A 606 11.68 -15.85 -1.74
C PHE A 606 10.79 -15.42 -2.92
N VAL A 607 11.18 -15.74 -4.16
CA VAL A 607 10.39 -15.39 -5.35
C VAL A 607 8.98 -15.99 -5.26
N CYS A 608 8.85 -17.25 -4.87
CA CYS A 608 7.54 -17.90 -4.72
C CYS A 608 6.68 -17.26 -3.63
N THR A 609 7.28 -16.95 -2.47
CA THR A 609 6.56 -16.31 -1.34
C THR A 609 6.06 -14.92 -1.75
N THR A 610 6.94 -14.14 -2.35
CA THR A 610 6.65 -12.77 -2.81
C THR A 610 5.58 -12.78 -3.91
N ALA A 611 5.66 -13.69 -4.88
CA ALA A 611 4.67 -13.83 -5.94
C ALA A 611 3.28 -14.14 -5.37
N LEU A 612 3.17 -15.11 -4.46
CA LEU A 612 1.89 -15.48 -3.83
C LEU A 612 1.28 -14.31 -3.04
N ARG A 613 2.11 -13.49 -2.42
CA ARG A 613 1.70 -12.33 -1.66
C ARG A 613 1.25 -11.16 -2.56
N PHE A 614 1.91 -10.94 -3.70
CA PHE A 614 1.61 -9.81 -4.58
C PHE A 614 0.29 -9.97 -5.34
N ILE A 615 -0.21 -11.19 -5.54
CA ILE A 615 -1.47 -11.44 -6.24
C ILE A 615 -2.65 -10.63 -5.65
N PRO A 616 -2.94 -10.64 -4.33
CA PRO A 616 -4.00 -9.83 -3.75
C PRO A 616 -3.78 -8.31 -3.91
N THR A 617 -2.54 -7.85 -3.76
CA THR A 617 -2.19 -6.43 -3.87
C THR A 617 -2.32 -5.94 -5.31
N LEU A 618 -1.81 -6.70 -6.29
CA LEU A 618 -1.99 -6.40 -7.72
C LEU A 618 -3.47 -6.39 -8.12
N ARG A 619 -4.28 -7.29 -7.55
CA ARG A 619 -5.73 -7.31 -7.78
C ARG A 619 -6.42 -6.04 -7.25
N ARG A 620 -6.01 -5.54 -6.08
CA ARG A 620 -6.51 -4.26 -5.53
C ARG A 620 -6.11 -3.09 -6.44
N ARG A 621 -4.84 -3.01 -6.85
CA ARG A 621 -4.34 -1.96 -7.75
C ARG A 621 -5.00 -2.00 -9.12
N SER A 622 -5.20 -3.19 -9.69
CA SER A 622 -5.94 -3.34 -10.95
C SER A 622 -7.35 -2.76 -10.85
N ARG A 623 -8.05 -2.99 -9.73
CA ARG A 623 -9.38 -2.39 -9.49
C ARG A 623 -9.31 -0.86 -9.42
N GLN A 624 -8.35 -0.30 -8.69
CA GLN A 624 -8.18 1.15 -8.57
C GLN A 624 -7.90 1.81 -9.92
N ILE A 625 -7.01 1.22 -10.73
CA ILE A 625 -6.74 1.68 -12.10
C ILE A 625 -8.01 1.60 -12.95
N THR A 626 -8.76 0.51 -12.84
CA THR A 626 -10.04 0.33 -13.56
C THR A 626 -11.07 1.40 -13.16
N GLU A 627 -11.21 1.69 -11.87
CA GLU A 627 -12.09 2.76 -11.36
C GLU A 627 -11.67 4.12 -11.92
N ALA A 628 -10.36 4.43 -11.90
CA ALA A 628 -9.84 5.68 -12.44
C ALA A 628 -10.09 5.85 -13.95
N GLN A 629 -9.97 4.77 -14.72
CA GLN A 629 -10.26 4.80 -16.15
C GLN A 629 -11.77 4.94 -16.43
N ARG A 630 -12.64 4.31 -15.63
CA ARG A 630 -14.11 4.44 -15.74
C ARG A 630 -14.59 5.88 -15.57
N VAL A 631 -14.09 6.58 -14.55
CA VAL A 631 -14.41 8.01 -14.34
C VAL A 631 -14.04 8.88 -15.55
N ARG A 632 -13.01 8.48 -16.30
CA ARG A 632 -12.55 9.16 -17.53
C ARG A 632 -13.20 8.61 -18.80
N GLY A 633 -14.36 7.98 -18.70
CA GLY A 633 -15.16 7.49 -19.81
C GLY A 633 -14.61 6.27 -20.54
N ALA A 634 -13.69 5.51 -19.94
CA ALA A 634 -13.24 4.25 -20.53
C ALA A 634 -14.31 3.16 -20.43
N HIS A 635 -14.79 2.68 -21.58
CA HIS A 635 -15.75 1.58 -21.67
C HIS A 635 -15.05 0.22 -21.55
N ILE A 636 -14.66 -0.17 -20.33
CA ILE A 636 -13.93 -1.41 -20.07
C ILE A 636 -14.83 -2.64 -20.25
N ASP A 637 -16.14 -2.49 -20.04
CA ASP A 637 -17.15 -3.55 -20.17
C ASP A 637 -17.75 -3.64 -21.59
N SER A 638 -17.04 -3.17 -22.62
CA SER A 638 -17.55 -3.12 -24.01
C SER A 638 -17.95 -4.49 -24.53
N ARG A 639 -19.07 -4.53 -25.27
CA ARG A 639 -19.62 -5.74 -25.93
C ARG A 639 -18.75 -6.14 -27.11
N GLY A 640 -17.74 -6.97 -26.90
CA GLY A 640 -16.91 -7.55 -27.96
C GLY A 640 -15.59 -8.09 -27.41
N PRO A 641 -15.18 -9.31 -27.78
CA PRO A 641 -14.00 -9.95 -27.21
C PRO A 641 -12.72 -9.17 -27.50
N VAL A 642 -12.54 -8.66 -28.70
CA VAL A 642 -11.34 -7.92 -29.11
C VAL A 642 -11.23 -6.57 -28.37
N ARG A 643 -12.33 -5.80 -28.30
CA ARG A 643 -12.34 -4.52 -27.58
C ARG A 643 -12.10 -4.73 -26.07
N ARG A 644 -12.62 -5.80 -25.51
CA ARG A 644 -12.39 -6.17 -24.10
C ARG A 644 -10.91 -6.49 -23.85
N VAL A 645 -10.26 -7.26 -24.71
CA VAL A 645 -8.81 -7.56 -24.61
C VAL A 645 -7.98 -6.29 -24.72
N LEU A 646 -8.28 -5.39 -25.68
CA LEU A 646 -7.57 -4.12 -25.82
C LEU A 646 -7.78 -3.19 -24.61
N ALA A 647 -8.98 -3.13 -24.06
CA ALA A 647 -9.26 -2.36 -22.85
C ALA A 647 -8.47 -2.89 -21.63
N HIS A 648 -8.35 -4.22 -21.48
CA HIS A 648 -7.52 -4.82 -20.43
C HIS A 648 -6.03 -4.63 -20.68
N ALA A 649 -5.57 -4.56 -21.94
CA ALA A 649 -4.18 -4.25 -22.27
C ALA A 649 -3.78 -2.85 -21.78
N ALA A 650 -4.69 -1.87 -21.83
CA ALA A 650 -4.46 -0.53 -21.30
C ALA A 650 -4.23 -0.49 -19.78
N ILE A 651 -4.72 -1.52 -19.05
CA ILE A 651 -4.49 -1.66 -17.59
C ILE A 651 -3.12 -2.31 -17.31
N MET A 652 -2.57 -3.07 -18.26
CA MET A 652 -1.35 -3.84 -18.04
C MET A 652 -0.12 -2.96 -17.83
N VAL A 653 0.03 -1.88 -18.60
CA VAL A 653 1.21 -1.00 -18.50
C VAL A 653 1.28 -0.32 -17.12
N PRO A 654 0.23 0.35 -16.62
CA PRO A 654 0.24 0.94 -15.28
C PRO A 654 0.44 -0.11 -14.17
N LEU A 655 -0.14 -1.31 -14.35
CA LEU A 655 -0.01 -2.39 -13.38
C LEU A 655 1.43 -2.90 -13.32
N LEU A 656 2.10 -3.08 -14.45
CA LEU A 656 3.51 -3.48 -14.53
C LEU A 656 4.43 -2.40 -13.91
N THR A 657 4.23 -1.14 -14.27
CA THR A 657 5.01 -0.04 -13.69
C THR A 657 4.84 0.04 -12.18
N SER A 658 3.60 -0.12 -11.68
CA SER A 658 3.31 -0.18 -10.26
C SER A 658 3.95 -1.41 -9.59
N GLY A 659 3.99 -2.56 -10.29
CA GLY A 659 4.64 -3.78 -9.81
C GLY A 659 6.16 -3.63 -9.66
N ILE A 660 6.81 -2.97 -10.62
CA ILE A 660 8.27 -2.70 -10.57
C ILE A 660 8.59 -1.81 -9.35
N ARG A 661 7.88 -0.69 -9.19
CA ARG A 661 8.10 0.19 -8.03
C ARG A 661 7.88 -0.53 -6.70
N MET A 662 6.82 -1.32 -6.60
CA MET A 662 6.53 -2.08 -5.40
C MET A 662 7.62 -3.12 -5.11
N SER A 663 8.28 -3.65 -6.12
CA SER A 663 9.43 -4.56 -5.93
C SER A 663 10.68 -3.82 -5.43
N GLU A 664 10.91 -2.59 -5.88
CA GLU A 664 12.01 -1.73 -5.39
C GLU A 664 11.78 -1.34 -3.92
N ASP A 665 10.56 -0.89 -3.58
CA ASP A 665 10.19 -0.54 -2.20
C ASP A 665 10.32 -1.76 -1.27
N LEU A 666 9.87 -2.94 -1.73
CA LEU A 666 10.00 -4.16 -0.95
C LEU A 666 11.46 -4.56 -0.75
N ALA A 667 12.30 -4.43 -1.79
CA ALA A 667 13.73 -4.75 -1.68
C ALA A 667 14.41 -3.83 -0.65
N ALA A 668 14.11 -2.53 -0.68
CA ALA A 668 14.58 -1.56 0.31
C ALA A 668 14.13 -1.92 1.73
N ALA A 669 12.85 -2.28 1.90
CA ALA A 669 12.30 -2.71 3.17
C ALA A 669 12.96 -3.99 3.71
N MET A 670 13.23 -4.97 2.84
CA MET A 670 13.91 -6.22 3.21
C MET A 670 15.35 -5.96 3.67
N ILE A 671 16.08 -5.14 2.92
CA ILE A 671 17.44 -4.75 3.28
C ILE A 671 17.42 -4.05 4.64
N SER A 672 16.47 -3.14 4.87
CA SER A 672 16.30 -2.43 6.15
C SER A 672 15.90 -3.34 7.31
N ARG A 673 15.41 -4.56 7.04
CA ARG A 673 15.12 -5.62 8.04
C ARG A 673 16.15 -6.76 8.01
N GLY A 674 17.36 -6.49 7.51
CA GLY A 674 18.49 -7.40 7.61
C GLY A 674 18.45 -8.63 6.72
N TYR A 675 17.65 -8.61 5.63
CA TYR A 675 17.67 -9.69 4.67
C TYR A 675 19.08 -9.89 4.09
N GLY A 676 19.58 -11.13 4.13
CA GLY A 676 20.90 -11.48 3.63
C GLY A 676 22.04 -11.43 4.66
N ILE A 677 21.80 -11.00 5.91
CA ILE A 677 22.80 -11.06 7.00
C ILE A 677 23.17 -12.51 7.28
N THR A 678 22.16 -13.39 7.38
CA THR A 678 22.40 -14.82 7.61
C THR A 678 21.98 -15.65 6.40
N ARG A 679 22.74 -16.73 6.12
CA ARG A 679 22.36 -17.70 5.08
C ARG A 679 21.13 -18.52 5.47
N HIS A 680 20.85 -18.66 6.76
CA HIS A 680 19.77 -19.46 7.30
C HIS A 680 19.01 -18.65 8.35
N PRO A 681 18.00 -17.85 7.96
CA PRO A 681 17.16 -17.12 8.91
C PRO A 681 16.37 -18.09 9.78
N THR A 682 16.07 -17.66 11.00
CA THR A 682 15.36 -18.47 12.00
C THR A 682 13.96 -18.82 11.53
N ARG A 683 13.57 -20.09 11.72
CA ARG A 683 12.25 -20.58 11.36
C ARG A 683 11.25 -20.30 12.49
N LEU A 684 10.14 -19.66 12.16
CA LEU A 684 9.07 -19.36 13.11
C LEU A 684 8.05 -20.50 13.21
N HIS A 685 7.79 -21.15 12.08
CA HIS A 685 6.79 -22.20 11.97
C HIS A 685 7.47 -23.53 11.60
N ASP A 686 7.19 -24.56 12.37
CA ASP A 686 7.62 -25.91 12.09
C ASP A 686 6.49 -26.74 11.49
N LEU A 687 6.84 -27.69 10.63
CA LEU A 687 5.90 -28.66 10.11
C LEU A 687 5.78 -29.81 11.12
N HIS A 688 4.57 -30.06 11.61
CA HIS A 688 4.30 -31.13 12.55
C HIS A 688 3.61 -32.30 11.85
N TRP A 689 4.30 -33.45 11.81
CA TRP A 689 3.75 -34.69 11.27
C TRP A 689 2.98 -35.44 12.36
N THR A 690 1.71 -35.80 12.07
CA THR A 690 0.81 -36.50 12.99
C THR A 690 0.51 -37.92 12.48
N TRP A 691 -0.10 -38.79 13.33
CA TRP A 691 -0.55 -40.11 12.92
C TRP A 691 -1.57 -40.06 11.76
N ARG A 692 -2.38 -38.98 11.68
CA ARG A 692 -3.32 -38.73 10.58
C ARG A 692 -2.60 -38.50 9.26
N ASP A 693 -1.44 -37.89 9.27
CA ASP A 693 -0.61 -37.65 8.09
C ASP A 693 -0.04 -39.00 7.57
N THR A 694 0.37 -39.88 8.50
CA THR A 694 0.81 -41.23 8.16
C THR A 694 -0.31 -42.01 7.51
N LEU A 695 -1.52 -41.95 8.04
CA LEU A 695 -2.68 -42.63 7.44
C LEU A 695 -2.99 -42.08 6.04
N LEU A 696 -3.02 -40.72 5.89
CA LEU A 696 -3.23 -40.11 4.59
C LEU A 696 -2.14 -40.51 3.58
N ALA A 697 -0.89 -40.55 4.00
CA ALA A 697 0.24 -40.96 3.14
C ALA A 697 0.12 -42.43 2.71
N LEU A 698 -0.27 -43.36 3.60
CA LEU A 698 -0.49 -44.76 3.28
C LEU A 698 -1.65 -44.95 2.28
N VAL A 699 -2.79 -44.31 2.53
CA VAL A 699 -3.95 -44.29 1.62
C VAL A 699 -3.57 -43.74 0.26
N SER A 700 -2.79 -42.66 0.25
CA SER A 700 -2.30 -42.01 -0.97
C SER A 700 -1.36 -42.95 -1.75
N ALA A 701 -0.46 -43.66 -1.08
CA ALA A 701 0.45 -44.61 -1.74
C ALA A 701 -0.30 -45.80 -2.35
N ALA A 702 -1.39 -46.24 -1.72
CA ALA A 702 -2.23 -47.34 -2.24
C ALA A 702 -3.08 -46.91 -3.47
N LEU A 703 -3.41 -45.63 -3.62
CA LEU A 703 -4.35 -45.13 -4.64
C LEU A 703 -3.90 -45.43 -6.09
N PRO A 704 -2.63 -45.18 -6.51
CA PRO A 704 -2.17 -45.52 -7.84
C PRO A 704 -2.16 -47.04 -8.10
N LEU A 705 -1.83 -47.86 -7.08
CA LEU A 705 -1.84 -49.33 -7.18
C LEU A 705 -3.26 -49.84 -7.38
N LEU A 706 -4.22 -49.32 -6.62
CA LEU A 706 -5.64 -49.67 -6.78
C LEU A 706 -6.18 -49.24 -8.15
N ALA A 707 -5.73 -48.05 -8.65
CA ALA A 707 -6.13 -47.56 -9.97
C ALA A 707 -5.63 -48.49 -11.11
N VAL A 708 -4.45 -49.05 -10.98
CA VAL A 708 -3.91 -50.06 -11.93
C VAL A 708 -4.63 -51.39 -11.78
N ALA A 709 -4.91 -51.85 -10.56
CA ALA A 709 -5.59 -53.14 -10.33
C ALA A 709 -7.08 -53.11 -10.77
N ALA A 710 -7.72 -51.97 -10.80
CA ALA A 710 -9.12 -51.81 -11.23
C ALA A 710 -9.27 -51.54 -12.74
N GLY A 711 -8.20 -51.35 -13.47
CA GLY A 711 -8.16 -51.09 -14.91
C GLY A 711 -7.50 -52.18 -15.68
#